data_e480f4079fe41e93486ebde1d9eef13e
#
_entry.id   e480f4079fe41e93486ebde1d9eef13e
#
_cell.length_a   1.000
_cell.length_b   1.000
_cell.length_c   1.000
_cell.angle_alpha   90.00
_cell.angle_beta   90.00
_cell.angle_gamma   90.00
#
_symmetry.space_group_name_H-M   'P 1'
#
loop_
_entity.id
_entity.type
_entity.pdbx_description
1 polymer ?
#
loop_
_entity_poly.entity_id
_entity_poly.type
_entity_poly.pdbx_seq_one_letter_code
_entity_poly.pdbx_strand_id
1 'polypeptide(L)'
;MTTLLPRPSSESAPDDLAVLESIQRRVLWLATFMVHHANKVRENPDPIKVGGHQASSASVVSILTALYFDFLRAGDRVAIKPHASPAFHACQYLLGALDKEYLTTLRSWHGLQAYPSRTKDPDPVDFSTGSVGLGCVAPNYAALTERYIASHFGRSGARPRFISVLGDAELDEGSVWETVAEPVLEGVDNLIWIVDLNRQSLDRVVPGIRVERLRAMFAANGWAVIDAKYGRRLEAACRRPSGELLRRRIDDLPNDEYQRLLRVPEHELAQRLAASDEELREFAAAFEPSELARVVSDLGGHDLAVLRAALGAADEANKPAVIFAYTIKGWWLPIAGDPLNHSALLSTEQMTQLSSDLGIPDGKQLERFEEGSQEAELCLSSAERLGLGDPSRARLPTAVEIPSDLEGDYPGSISTQRAFSLAISDLARSHAGVADRVVTASPDVATSTNLGGWINRRGIFAAADRPDVFSDAGPRLLQWNERRTGQHVELGISENNLFLLLGALGLSEELFSELLFPIGTLYDPFVCRGLDALIYGLYSGARFVVVATPSGVSLNPEGGAHQSVITPSIGLELPQLTYWEPAFARETEWVLLEALRAVADRSDGGSSYLRLSTRPVDQSLLPVARDDEREALRVAVLSGAHRVFGEQGSAVTIAACGVMVAEAITAARQLSEDDVAVDVISVTSPGRLYRGYQEAQGAGLEEVARGGLAQPWSHPAFEGSDSPVVTVIDGHPHTLAWLPGALGRRGAPLGVTGFGRSGTSAELYREFSIDAEAIVTAAVSVLDR
;
A
#
# COMPACT_ATOMS: atom_id res chain seq x y z
N MET A 1 -30.43 -18.78 -6.04
CA MET A 1 -29.62 -17.89 -5.19
C MET A 1 -30.52 -16.80 -4.64
N THR A 2 -30.74 -16.74 -3.35
CA THR A 2 -31.67 -15.79 -2.76
C THR A 2 -30.93 -14.49 -2.56
N THR A 3 -31.18 -13.50 -3.40
CA THR A 3 -30.71 -12.14 -3.21
C THR A 3 -31.35 -11.60 -1.95
N LEU A 4 -30.56 -11.24 -0.95
CA LEU A 4 -31.05 -10.57 0.25
C LEU A 4 -31.45 -9.15 -0.15
N LEU A 5 -32.71 -8.94 -0.52
CA LEU A 5 -33.27 -7.59 -0.58
C LEU A 5 -33.38 -7.11 0.87
N PRO A 6 -32.76 -5.98 1.23
CA PRO A 6 -32.90 -5.44 2.57
C PRO A 6 -34.37 -5.14 2.87
N ARG A 7 -34.92 -5.74 3.93
CA ARG A 7 -36.21 -5.30 4.47
C ARG A 7 -35.96 -3.95 5.14
N PRO A 8 -36.80 -2.93 4.91
CA PRO A 8 -36.69 -1.68 5.63
C PRO A 8 -36.80 -1.98 7.12
N SER A 9 -35.73 -1.68 7.89
CA SER A 9 -35.77 -1.70 9.34
C SER A 9 -36.83 -0.71 9.80
N SER A 10 -37.77 -1.16 10.62
CA SER A 10 -38.74 -0.31 11.28
C SER A 10 -38.03 0.65 12.23
N GLU A 11 -38.43 1.93 12.20
CA GLU A 11 -38.20 2.95 13.23
C GLU A 11 -36.89 3.77 13.13
N SER A 12 -36.71 4.50 12.03
CA SER A 12 -36.09 5.83 12.12
C SER A 12 -37.19 6.86 11.84
N ALA A 13 -37.25 7.90 12.66
CA ALA A 13 -38.22 8.97 12.46
C ALA A 13 -38.03 9.61 11.06
N PRO A 14 -39.08 10.05 10.37
CA PRO A 14 -38.97 10.72 9.08
C PRO A 14 -38.06 11.96 9.10
N ASP A 15 -37.88 12.57 10.27
CA ASP A 15 -37.09 13.78 10.48
C ASP A 15 -35.59 13.52 10.31
N ASP A 16 -35.04 12.36 10.71
CA ASP A 16 -33.60 12.06 10.62
C ASP A 16 -33.08 11.98 9.17
N LEU A 17 -33.90 11.47 8.25
CA LEU A 17 -33.52 11.38 6.83
C LEU A 17 -33.47 12.76 6.17
N ALA A 18 -34.35 13.67 6.53
CA ALA A 18 -34.35 15.03 6.00
C ALA A 18 -33.10 15.82 6.42
N VAL A 19 -32.63 15.60 7.66
CA VAL A 19 -31.40 16.18 8.17
C VAL A 19 -30.18 15.60 7.42
N LEU A 20 -30.13 14.28 7.22
CA LEU A 20 -29.09 13.63 6.43
C LEU A 20 -29.07 14.11 4.97
N GLU A 21 -30.24 14.29 4.34
CA GLU A 21 -30.35 14.84 2.98
C GLU A 21 -29.86 16.30 2.93
N SER A 22 -30.04 17.09 4.00
CA SER A 22 -29.49 18.44 4.11
C SER A 22 -27.95 18.41 4.19
N ILE A 23 -27.39 17.51 4.99
CA ILE A 23 -25.93 17.30 5.08
C ILE A 23 -25.36 16.80 3.74
N GLN A 24 -26.03 15.85 3.08
CA GLN A 24 -25.68 15.35 1.75
C GLN A 24 -25.52 16.47 0.72
N ARG A 25 -26.48 17.42 0.69
CA ARG A 25 -26.40 18.61 -0.19
C ARG A 25 -25.20 19.50 0.14
N ARG A 26 -24.89 19.68 1.43
CA ARG A 26 -23.74 20.47 1.87
C ARG A 26 -22.42 19.78 1.49
N VAL A 27 -22.30 18.46 1.65
CA VAL A 27 -21.14 17.67 1.21
C VAL A 27 -20.93 17.79 -0.29
N LEU A 28 -22.02 17.66 -1.10
CA LEU A 28 -21.96 17.82 -2.55
C LEU A 28 -21.44 19.21 -2.94
N TRP A 29 -21.96 20.26 -2.30
CA TRP A 29 -21.52 21.63 -2.56
C TRP A 29 -20.04 21.80 -2.26
N LEU A 30 -19.60 21.46 -1.05
CA LEU A 30 -18.21 21.63 -0.61
C LEU A 30 -17.23 20.86 -1.49
N ALA A 31 -17.56 19.62 -1.82
CA ALA A 31 -16.74 18.78 -2.69
C ALA A 31 -16.59 19.39 -4.10
N THR A 32 -17.68 19.87 -4.66
CA THR A 32 -17.70 20.49 -5.98
C THR A 32 -16.97 21.84 -5.97
N PHE A 33 -17.15 22.63 -4.88
CA PHE A 33 -16.50 23.92 -4.68
C PHE A 33 -14.99 23.79 -4.59
N MET A 34 -14.44 22.86 -3.80
CA MET A 34 -12.97 22.68 -3.67
C MET A 34 -12.30 22.51 -5.03
N VAL A 35 -12.87 21.67 -5.90
CA VAL A 35 -12.33 21.46 -7.26
C VAL A 35 -12.50 22.71 -8.12
N HIS A 36 -13.65 23.39 -8.04
CA HIS A 36 -13.90 24.64 -8.79
C HIS A 36 -12.93 25.74 -8.35
N HIS A 37 -12.77 25.93 -7.04
CA HIS A 37 -11.86 26.94 -6.46
C HIS A 37 -10.43 26.72 -6.95
N ALA A 38 -9.92 25.48 -6.88
CA ALA A 38 -8.57 25.14 -7.31
C ALA A 38 -8.28 25.45 -8.80
N ASN A 39 -9.33 25.40 -9.66
CA ASN A 39 -9.16 25.55 -11.10
C ASN A 39 -9.58 26.91 -11.66
N LYS A 40 -10.49 27.64 -10.99
CA LYS A 40 -11.14 28.83 -11.53
C LYS A 40 -11.05 30.07 -10.63
N VAL A 41 -10.79 29.90 -9.32
CA VAL A 41 -10.76 31.01 -8.36
C VAL A 41 -9.34 31.27 -7.88
N ARG A 42 -8.63 30.23 -7.46
CA ARG A 42 -7.23 30.33 -7.06
C ARG A 42 -6.35 30.64 -8.25
N GLU A 43 -5.47 31.64 -8.11
CA GLU A 43 -4.46 31.93 -9.11
C GLU A 43 -3.54 30.71 -9.31
N ASN A 44 -3.34 30.32 -10.56
CA ASN A 44 -2.45 29.24 -10.93
C ASN A 44 -1.36 29.79 -11.88
N PRO A 45 -0.11 29.94 -11.41
CA PRO A 45 0.99 30.45 -12.22
C PRO A 45 1.43 29.48 -13.33
N ASP A 46 1.11 28.19 -13.17
CA ASP A 46 1.45 27.18 -14.16
C ASP A 46 0.41 27.13 -15.29
N PRO A 47 0.82 26.91 -16.54
CA PRO A 47 -0.10 26.77 -17.66
C PRO A 47 -0.90 25.46 -17.62
N ILE A 48 -0.61 24.57 -16.69
CA ILE A 48 -1.22 23.25 -16.53
C ILE A 48 -2.49 23.35 -15.68
N LYS A 49 -3.57 22.69 -16.11
CA LYS A 49 -4.80 22.56 -15.35
C LYS A 49 -4.53 21.90 -13.99
N VAL A 50 -5.02 22.46 -12.89
CA VAL A 50 -4.92 21.87 -11.54
C VAL A 50 -5.64 20.52 -11.49
N GLY A 51 -6.78 20.40 -12.14
CA GLY A 51 -7.53 19.15 -12.22
C GLY A 51 -8.41 18.91 -10.99
N GLY A 52 -8.83 17.66 -10.82
CA GLY A 52 -9.80 17.20 -9.83
C GLY A 52 -11.04 16.61 -10.52
N HIS A 53 -11.89 15.95 -9.74
CA HIS A 53 -12.93 15.09 -10.28
C HIS A 53 -14.30 15.38 -9.64
N GLN A 54 -14.98 16.46 -10.07
CA GLN A 54 -16.30 16.84 -9.55
C GLN A 54 -17.32 15.71 -9.73
N ALA A 55 -17.37 15.10 -10.91
CA ALA A 55 -18.34 14.03 -11.20
C ALA A 55 -18.10 12.77 -10.36
N SER A 56 -16.84 12.37 -10.13
CA SER A 56 -16.51 11.19 -9.31
C SER A 56 -16.74 11.44 -7.82
N SER A 57 -16.54 12.66 -7.34
CA SER A 57 -16.89 13.05 -5.97
C SER A 57 -18.41 13.03 -5.79
N ALA A 58 -19.17 13.61 -6.73
CA ALA A 58 -20.63 13.68 -6.65
C ALA A 58 -21.27 12.28 -6.62
N SER A 59 -20.69 11.27 -7.30
CA SER A 59 -21.26 9.91 -7.32
C SER A 59 -21.28 9.23 -5.95
N VAL A 60 -20.37 9.57 -5.03
CA VAL A 60 -20.24 8.92 -3.72
C VAL A 60 -20.73 9.77 -2.54
N VAL A 61 -21.19 10.98 -2.78
CA VAL A 61 -21.64 11.88 -1.70
C VAL A 61 -22.64 11.20 -0.78
N SER A 62 -23.64 10.50 -1.35
CA SER A 62 -24.65 9.79 -0.56
C SER A 62 -24.05 8.66 0.27
N ILE A 63 -23.13 7.89 -0.32
CA ILE A 63 -22.43 6.80 0.35
C ILE A 63 -21.62 7.33 1.54
N LEU A 64 -20.83 8.41 1.33
CA LEU A 64 -20.03 9.00 2.40
C LEU A 64 -20.90 9.66 3.47
N THR A 65 -22.01 10.29 3.08
CA THR A 65 -22.96 10.84 4.04
C THR A 65 -23.54 9.73 4.94
N ALA A 66 -24.01 8.63 4.35
CA ALA A 66 -24.53 7.49 5.10
C ALA A 66 -23.45 6.87 6.01
N LEU A 67 -22.22 6.78 5.53
CA LEU A 67 -21.11 6.26 6.34
C LEU A 67 -20.79 7.16 7.52
N TYR A 68 -20.41 8.39 7.29
CA TYR A 68 -19.83 9.27 8.32
C TYR A 68 -20.87 9.82 9.30
N PHE A 69 -22.09 10.12 8.85
CA PHE A 69 -23.09 10.75 9.69
C PHE A 69 -24.14 9.79 10.26
N ASP A 70 -24.11 8.49 9.86
CA ASP A 70 -25.10 7.52 10.34
C ASP A 70 -24.50 6.18 10.78
N PHE A 71 -23.58 5.57 10.01
CA PHE A 71 -23.19 4.17 10.17
C PHE A 71 -21.91 3.94 10.98
N LEU A 72 -20.83 4.69 10.70
CA LEU A 72 -19.50 4.47 11.30
C LEU A 72 -19.50 4.69 12.80
N ARG A 73 -18.65 3.96 13.50
CA ARG A 73 -18.40 4.08 14.95
C ARG A 73 -16.91 4.17 15.26
N ALA A 74 -16.59 4.55 16.49
CA ALA A 74 -15.22 4.62 16.95
C ALA A 74 -14.46 3.29 16.72
N GLY A 75 -13.28 3.38 16.11
CA GLY A 75 -12.45 2.23 15.78
C GLY A 75 -12.61 1.71 14.34
N ASP A 76 -13.75 1.96 13.67
CA ASP A 76 -13.89 1.61 12.26
C ASP A 76 -12.83 2.29 11.39
N ARG A 77 -12.46 1.65 10.28
CA ARG A 77 -11.46 2.14 9.34
C ARG A 77 -12.01 2.15 7.92
N VAL A 78 -11.75 3.24 7.19
CA VAL A 78 -12.34 3.44 5.86
C VAL A 78 -11.27 3.79 4.83
N ALA A 79 -11.22 3.01 3.74
CA ALA A 79 -10.49 3.38 2.53
C ALA A 79 -11.46 4.07 1.56
N ILE A 80 -11.08 5.26 1.11
CA ILE A 80 -11.88 6.07 0.20
C ILE A 80 -11.31 5.98 -1.21
N LYS A 81 -12.14 5.73 -2.21
CA LYS A 81 -11.67 5.73 -3.60
C LYS A 81 -10.96 7.06 -3.94
N PRO A 82 -9.86 7.03 -4.70
CA PRO A 82 -8.99 8.21 -4.88
C PRO A 82 -9.72 9.48 -5.33
N HIS A 83 -10.60 9.35 -6.33
CA HIS A 83 -11.31 10.49 -6.93
C HIS A 83 -12.44 11.08 -6.06
N ALA A 84 -12.69 10.48 -4.90
CA ALA A 84 -13.65 10.99 -3.92
C ALA A 84 -13.03 11.85 -2.82
N SER A 85 -11.72 12.12 -2.88
CA SER A 85 -11.00 12.96 -1.93
C SER A 85 -11.75 14.25 -1.54
N PRO A 86 -12.29 15.08 -2.47
CA PRO A 86 -13.04 16.27 -2.09
C PRO A 86 -14.29 15.98 -1.26
N ALA A 87 -15.02 14.91 -1.56
CA ALA A 87 -16.22 14.54 -0.79
C ALA A 87 -15.85 14.03 0.62
N PHE A 88 -14.72 13.32 0.75
CA PHE A 88 -14.18 12.90 2.04
C PHE A 88 -13.78 14.11 2.89
N HIS A 89 -12.98 15.02 2.36
CA HIS A 89 -12.56 16.24 3.09
C HIS A 89 -13.76 17.12 3.48
N ALA A 90 -14.81 17.15 2.64
CA ALA A 90 -16.06 17.84 2.98
C ALA A 90 -16.74 17.21 4.21
N CYS A 91 -16.77 15.88 4.32
CA CYS A 91 -17.27 15.19 5.52
C CYS A 91 -16.39 15.51 6.74
N GLN A 92 -15.05 15.43 6.63
CA GLN A 92 -14.13 15.74 7.71
C GLN A 92 -14.27 17.18 8.20
N TYR A 93 -14.48 18.13 7.26
CA TYR A 93 -14.74 19.52 7.63
C TYR A 93 -16.05 19.67 8.44
N LEU A 94 -17.13 19.06 8.00
CA LEU A 94 -18.42 19.15 8.70
C LEU A 94 -18.38 18.48 10.09
N LEU A 95 -17.58 17.42 10.22
CA LEU A 95 -17.32 16.73 11.51
C LEU A 95 -16.37 17.50 12.44
N GLY A 96 -15.75 18.58 11.98
CA GLY A 96 -14.81 19.36 12.75
C GLY A 96 -13.38 18.84 12.77
N ALA A 97 -13.06 17.81 12.00
CA ALA A 97 -11.73 17.23 11.92
C ALA A 97 -10.82 17.89 10.87
N LEU A 98 -11.35 18.80 10.07
CA LEU A 98 -10.61 19.62 9.10
C LEU A 98 -10.96 21.08 9.30
N ASP A 99 -9.97 21.97 9.24
CA ASP A 99 -10.19 23.42 9.36
C ASP A 99 -10.67 24.02 8.03
N LYS A 100 -11.45 25.13 8.14
CA LYS A 100 -12.05 25.83 7.00
C LYS A 100 -11.04 26.27 5.93
N GLU A 101 -9.85 26.67 6.34
CA GLU A 101 -8.79 27.16 5.45
C GLU A 101 -8.38 26.12 4.40
N TYR A 102 -8.42 24.85 4.74
CA TYR A 102 -8.05 23.78 3.83
C TYR A 102 -9.03 23.58 2.67
N LEU A 103 -10.29 24.03 2.78
CA LEU A 103 -11.27 23.92 1.69
C LEU A 103 -10.85 24.66 0.40
N THR A 104 -9.89 25.55 0.49
CA THR A 104 -9.36 26.33 -0.65
C THR A 104 -7.98 25.88 -1.11
N THR A 105 -7.41 24.84 -0.48
CA THR A 105 -6.02 24.40 -0.68
C THR A 105 -5.87 23.09 -1.46
N LEU A 106 -6.95 22.59 -2.07
CA LEU A 106 -6.88 21.34 -2.83
C LEU A 106 -5.77 21.40 -3.89
N ARG A 107 -4.82 20.42 -3.84
CA ARG A 107 -3.67 20.34 -4.75
C ARG A 107 -2.77 21.58 -4.71
N SER A 108 -2.60 22.21 -3.55
CA SER A 108 -1.61 23.26 -3.33
C SER A 108 -0.47 22.78 -2.44
N TRP A 109 0.64 23.55 -2.44
CA TRP A 109 1.77 23.29 -1.56
C TRP A 109 1.33 23.36 -0.09
N HIS A 110 1.64 22.30 0.67
CA HIS A 110 1.17 22.10 2.05
C HIS A 110 -0.36 22.11 2.25
N GLY A 111 -1.13 21.99 1.18
CA GLY A 111 -2.58 21.85 1.24
C GLY A 111 -3.04 20.40 1.07
N LEU A 112 -4.36 20.25 0.86
CA LEU A 112 -4.97 18.94 0.64
C LEU A 112 -4.39 18.25 -0.61
N GLN A 113 -4.09 16.98 -0.47
CA GLN A 113 -3.53 16.18 -1.55
C GLN A 113 -4.57 15.90 -2.66
N ALA A 114 -4.09 15.43 -3.80
CA ALA A 114 -4.96 15.01 -4.90
C ALA A 114 -5.86 13.82 -4.54
N TYR A 115 -5.34 12.95 -3.70
CA TYR A 115 -5.96 11.73 -3.20
C TYR A 115 -5.67 11.58 -1.71
N PRO A 116 -6.55 10.92 -0.92
CA PRO A 116 -6.36 10.80 0.52
C PRO A 116 -4.99 10.24 0.90
N SER A 117 -4.28 10.94 1.76
CA SER A 117 -2.91 10.58 2.18
C SER A 117 -2.77 10.63 3.70
N ARG A 118 -2.44 9.50 4.32
CA ARG A 118 -2.20 9.39 5.76
C ARG A 118 -1.08 10.29 6.28
N THR A 119 -0.08 10.54 5.43
CA THR A 119 1.17 11.20 5.83
C THR A 119 1.23 12.67 5.42
N LYS A 120 0.29 13.13 4.60
CA LYS A 120 0.35 14.48 4.00
C LYS A 120 -0.92 15.30 4.17
N ASP A 121 -2.08 14.69 4.32
CA ASP A 121 -3.32 15.41 4.59
C ASP A 121 -3.43 15.74 6.09
N PRO A 122 -4.01 16.89 6.45
CA PRO A 122 -4.14 17.31 7.84
C PRO A 122 -5.26 16.61 8.61
N ASP A 123 -6.26 16.10 7.92
CA ASP A 123 -7.38 15.36 8.49
C ASP A 123 -7.08 13.85 8.63
N PRO A 124 -7.82 13.12 9.47
CA PRO A 124 -7.53 11.72 9.76
C PRO A 124 -7.88 10.81 8.56
N VAL A 125 -6.87 10.44 7.79
CA VAL A 125 -6.96 9.46 6.71
C VAL A 125 -6.51 8.09 7.23
N ASP A 126 -7.39 7.09 7.19
CA ASP A 126 -7.05 5.74 7.64
C ASP A 126 -6.12 5.00 6.66
N PHE A 127 -6.34 5.14 5.36
CA PHE A 127 -5.54 4.51 4.30
C PHE A 127 -5.21 5.52 3.20
N SER A 128 -3.94 5.62 2.84
CA SER A 128 -3.56 6.35 1.63
C SER A 128 -4.11 5.63 0.41
N THR A 129 -4.68 6.38 -0.52
CA THR A 129 -5.20 5.86 -1.78
C THR A 129 -4.65 6.68 -2.95
N GLY A 130 -4.74 6.15 -4.18
CA GLY A 130 -4.18 6.83 -5.37
C GLY A 130 -3.86 5.85 -6.47
N SER A 131 -3.09 4.78 -6.19
CA SER A 131 -2.99 3.66 -7.11
C SER A 131 -4.30 2.87 -7.09
N VAL A 132 -4.94 2.83 -8.25
CA VAL A 132 -6.25 2.19 -8.45
C VAL A 132 -6.11 0.69 -8.12
N GLY A 133 -7.03 0.16 -7.32
CA GLY A 133 -7.04 -1.24 -6.91
C GLY A 133 -6.25 -1.55 -5.63
N LEU A 134 -5.26 -0.73 -5.22
CA LEU A 134 -4.51 -0.98 -3.97
C LEU A 134 -5.21 -0.42 -2.73
N GLY A 135 -5.67 0.83 -2.80
CA GLY A 135 -6.33 1.48 -1.66
C GLY A 135 -7.55 0.72 -1.18
N CYS A 136 -8.33 0.15 -2.08
CA CYS A 136 -9.56 -0.57 -1.72
C CYS A 136 -9.29 -1.95 -1.09
N VAL A 137 -8.14 -2.58 -1.33
CA VAL A 137 -7.81 -3.89 -0.76
C VAL A 137 -7.02 -3.80 0.56
N ALA A 138 -6.39 -2.66 0.85
CA ALA A 138 -5.63 -2.46 2.09
C ALA A 138 -6.43 -2.75 3.37
N PRO A 139 -7.74 -2.38 3.49
CA PRO A 139 -8.57 -2.72 4.64
C PRO A 139 -8.69 -4.22 4.94
N ASN A 140 -8.56 -5.10 3.93
CA ASN A 140 -8.62 -6.54 4.11
C ASN A 140 -7.46 -7.04 4.97
N TYR A 141 -6.25 -6.55 4.69
CA TYR A 141 -5.05 -6.91 5.44
C TYR A 141 -4.98 -6.20 6.79
N ALA A 142 -5.56 -5.01 6.92
CA ALA A 142 -5.74 -4.37 8.22
C ALA A 142 -6.72 -5.15 9.11
N ALA A 143 -7.79 -5.72 8.56
CA ALA A 143 -8.70 -6.61 9.28
C ALA A 143 -8.02 -7.91 9.72
N LEU A 144 -7.15 -8.49 8.88
CA LEU A 144 -6.33 -9.64 9.22
C LEU A 144 -5.33 -9.31 10.34
N THR A 145 -4.68 -8.14 10.25
CA THR A 145 -3.75 -7.63 11.28
C THR A 145 -4.45 -7.41 12.61
N GLU A 146 -5.65 -6.82 12.61
CA GLU A 146 -6.47 -6.67 13.82
C GLU A 146 -6.79 -8.02 14.46
N ARG A 147 -7.18 -9.01 13.64
CA ARG A 147 -7.45 -10.37 14.09
C ARG A 147 -6.21 -11.05 14.70
N TYR A 148 -5.04 -10.85 14.07
CA TYR A 148 -3.76 -11.31 14.59
C TYR A 148 -3.48 -10.71 15.97
N ILE A 149 -3.57 -9.38 16.09
CA ILE A 149 -3.34 -8.65 17.34
C ILE A 149 -4.32 -9.12 18.42
N ALA A 150 -5.61 -9.24 18.10
CA ALA A 150 -6.62 -9.72 19.05
C ALA A 150 -6.33 -11.14 19.58
N SER A 151 -5.73 -12.00 18.74
CA SER A 151 -5.38 -13.38 19.11
C SER A 151 -4.13 -13.48 19.98
N HIS A 152 -3.17 -12.56 19.85
CA HIS A 152 -1.88 -12.60 20.53
C HIS A 152 -1.80 -11.68 21.75
N PHE A 153 -2.40 -10.49 21.66
CA PHE A 153 -2.28 -9.43 22.68
C PHE A 153 -3.63 -9.08 23.33
N GLY A 154 -4.71 -9.68 22.85
CA GLY A 154 -6.07 -9.38 23.30
C GLY A 154 -6.65 -8.16 22.58
N ARG A 155 -7.91 -7.88 22.84
CA ARG A 155 -8.62 -6.71 22.29
C ARG A 155 -9.21 -5.87 23.40
N SER A 156 -9.05 -4.56 23.30
CA SER A 156 -9.77 -3.60 24.12
C SER A 156 -10.90 -2.96 23.29
N GLY A 157 -12.15 -3.07 23.75
CA GLY A 157 -13.31 -2.46 23.09
C GLY A 157 -14.03 -3.32 22.05
N ALA A 158 -14.96 -2.71 21.31
CA ALA A 158 -15.72 -3.36 20.26
C ALA A 158 -14.82 -3.68 19.05
N ARG A 159 -15.16 -4.76 18.34
CA ARG A 159 -14.44 -5.14 17.12
C ARG A 159 -14.67 -4.09 16.02
N PRO A 160 -13.61 -3.53 15.42
CA PRO A 160 -13.75 -2.55 14.35
C PRO A 160 -14.23 -3.19 13.05
N ARG A 161 -14.89 -2.40 12.21
CA ARG A 161 -15.20 -2.76 10.83
C ARG A 161 -14.18 -2.11 9.90
N PHE A 162 -13.89 -2.78 8.78
CA PHE A 162 -12.99 -2.30 7.74
C PHE A 162 -13.78 -2.11 6.47
N ILE A 163 -13.91 -0.87 6.03
CA ILE A 163 -14.79 -0.47 4.94
C ILE A 163 -13.95 0.02 3.76
N SER A 164 -14.28 -0.47 2.56
CA SER A 164 -13.70 0.02 1.31
C SER A 164 -14.78 0.66 0.45
N VAL A 165 -14.61 1.93 0.09
CA VAL A 165 -15.40 2.60 -0.93
C VAL A 165 -14.58 2.64 -2.21
N LEU A 166 -15.02 1.96 -3.25
CA LEU A 166 -14.28 1.79 -4.51
C LEU A 166 -15.16 2.04 -5.72
N GLY A 167 -14.55 2.41 -6.83
CA GLY A 167 -15.25 2.54 -8.11
C GLY A 167 -15.38 1.18 -8.81
N ASP A 168 -16.42 1.03 -9.64
CA ASP A 168 -16.64 -0.18 -10.42
C ASP A 168 -15.49 -0.48 -11.41
N ALA A 169 -14.79 0.54 -11.89
CA ALA A 169 -13.60 0.39 -12.73
C ALA A 169 -12.37 -0.13 -11.95
N GLU A 170 -12.30 0.05 -10.63
CA GLU A 170 -11.24 -0.53 -9.80
C GLU A 170 -11.29 -2.06 -9.77
N LEU A 171 -12.45 -2.65 -10.06
CA LEU A 171 -12.61 -4.10 -10.20
C LEU A 171 -11.96 -4.68 -11.48
N ASP A 172 -11.39 -3.86 -12.35
CA ASP A 172 -10.55 -4.31 -13.47
C ASP A 172 -9.11 -4.65 -13.03
N GLU A 173 -8.68 -4.19 -11.84
CA GLU A 173 -7.33 -4.41 -11.33
C GLU A 173 -7.11 -5.83 -10.81
N GLY A 174 -5.95 -6.41 -11.17
CA GLY A 174 -5.59 -7.77 -10.76
C GLY A 174 -5.44 -7.93 -9.26
N SER A 175 -4.90 -6.91 -8.57
CA SER A 175 -4.73 -6.85 -7.12
C SER A 175 -6.03 -7.06 -6.34
N VAL A 176 -7.16 -6.59 -6.90
CA VAL A 176 -8.49 -6.77 -6.30
C VAL A 176 -8.85 -8.26 -6.22
N TRP A 177 -8.70 -8.99 -7.33
CA TRP A 177 -9.07 -10.40 -7.41
C TRP A 177 -8.06 -11.32 -6.73
N GLU A 178 -6.78 -10.96 -6.73
CA GLU A 178 -5.76 -11.63 -5.95
C GLU A 178 -6.10 -11.58 -4.46
N THR A 179 -6.53 -10.41 -3.95
CA THR A 179 -6.98 -10.25 -2.56
C THR A 179 -8.30 -10.97 -2.27
N VAL A 180 -9.31 -10.85 -3.15
CA VAL A 180 -10.63 -11.48 -2.95
C VAL A 180 -10.52 -13.01 -2.89
N ALA A 181 -9.56 -13.60 -3.61
CA ALA A 181 -9.33 -15.04 -3.67
C ALA A 181 -8.28 -15.52 -2.63
N GLU A 182 -7.69 -14.65 -1.81
CA GLU A 182 -6.61 -14.99 -0.89
C GLU A 182 -7.11 -15.87 0.29
N PRO A 183 -6.62 -17.12 0.43
CA PRO A 183 -7.14 -18.06 1.42
C PRO A 183 -6.96 -17.61 2.87
N VAL A 184 -5.91 -16.85 3.19
CA VAL A 184 -5.65 -16.40 4.57
C VAL A 184 -6.73 -15.43 5.07
N LEU A 185 -7.47 -14.81 4.16
CA LEU A 185 -8.60 -13.93 4.48
C LEU A 185 -9.90 -14.69 4.72
N GLU A 186 -9.92 -16.02 4.59
CA GLU A 186 -11.10 -16.81 4.88
C GLU A 186 -11.55 -16.62 6.35
N GLY A 187 -12.83 -16.30 6.51
CA GLY A 187 -13.43 -16.05 7.83
C GLY A 187 -13.08 -14.68 8.44
N VAL A 188 -12.47 -13.75 7.71
CA VAL A 188 -12.43 -12.33 8.09
C VAL A 188 -13.79 -11.73 7.74
N ASP A 189 -14.65 -11.56 8.74
CA ASP A 189 -16.10 -11.28 8.61
C ASP A 189 -16.49 -9.81 8.88
N ASN A 190 -15.54 -8.96 9.25
CA ASN A 190 -15.72 -7.53 9.52
C ASN A 190 -15.30 -6.62 8.35
N LEU A 191 -15.43 -7.14 7.13
CA LEU A 191 -15.12 -6.43 5.88
C LEU A 191 -16.42 -6.01 5.17
N ILE A 192 -16.49 -4.76 4.76
CA ILE A 192 -17.60 -4.21 3.96
C ILE A 192 -17.02 -3.45 2.77
N TRP A 193 -17.28 -3.93 1.57
CA TRP A 193 -16.95 -3.19 0.36
C TRP A 193 -18.19 -2.51 -0.21
N ILE A 194 -18.06 -1.26 -0.63
CA ILE A 194 -19.13 -0.48 -1.27
C ILE A 194 -18.64 -0.08 -2.65
N VAL A 195 -19.16 -0.75 -3.65
CA VAL A 195 -18.86 -0.46 -5.06
C VAL A 195 -19.73 0.69 -5.54
N ASP A 196 -19.14 1.83 -5.81
CA ASP A 196 -19.76 2.95 -6.51
C ASP A 196 -19.98 2.54 -7.98
N LEU A 197 -21.11 1.89 -8.23
CA LEU A 197 -21.46 1.33 -9.52
C LEU A 197 -22.12 2.40 -10.42
N ASN A 198 -21.30 3.32 -10.89
CA ASN A 198 -21.75 4.39 -11.78
C ASN A 198 -21.68 4.05 -13.28
N ARG A 199 -21.07 2.92 -13.62
CA ARG A 199 -20.97 2.35 -14.98
C ARG A 199 -20.18 3.21 -15.97
N GLN A 200 -19.32 4.07 -15.46
CA GLN A 200 -18.42 4.91 -16.25
C GLN A 200 -16.98 4.76 -15.77
N SER A 201 -16.08 4.36 -16.66
CA SER A 201 -14.64 4.33 -16.41
C SER A 201 -14.01 5.74 -16.56
N LEU A 202 -12.68 5.80 -16.72
CA LEU A 202 -11.97 7.06 -16.90
C LEU A 202 -12.36 7.75 -18.21
N ASP A 203 -12.40 7.00 -19.32
CA ASP A 203 -12.53 7.55 -20.68
C ASP A 203 -13.84 7.19 -21.38
N ARG A 204 -14.69 6.35 -20.78
CA ARG A 204 -15.90 5.86 -21.47
C ARG A 204 -16.97 5.35 -20.51
N VAL A 205 -18.18 5.24 -21.04
CA VAL A 205 -19.22 4.40 -20.43
C VAL A 205 -18.82 2.92 -20.61
N VAL A 206 -18.92 2.14 -19.54
CA VAL A 206 -18.61 0.69 -19.58
C VAL A 206 -19.68 -0.01 -20.43
N PRO A 207 -19.33 -0.67 -21.55
CA PRO A 207 -20.32 -1.26 -22.42
C PRO A 207 -20.97 -2.50 -21.78
N GLY A 208 -22.23 -2.72 -22.05
CA GLY A 208 -23.01 -3.88 -21.61
C GLY A 208 -23.31 -3.90 -20.10
N ILE A 209 -23.86 -5.02 -19.64
CA ILE A 209 -24.22 -5.26 -18.24
C ILE A 209 -23.23 -6.24 -17.64
N ARG A 210 -22.18 -5.74 -16.93
CA ARG A 210 -21.11 -6.59 -16.36
C ARG A 210 -21.36 -7.00 -14.91
N VAL A 211 -22.28 -6.35 -14.21
CA VAL A 211 -22.47 -6.51 -12.77
C VAL A 211 -22.79 -7.94 -12.34
N GLU A 212 -23.58 -8.68 -13.13
CA GLU A 212 -23.94 -10.06 -12.79
C GLU A 212 -22.72 -10.98 -12.71
N ARG A 213 -21.75 -10.76 -13.59
CA ARG A 213 -20.48 -11.50 -13.55
C ARG A 213 -19.68 -11.13 -12.29
N LEU A 214 -19.59 -9.86 -11.96
CA LEU A 214 -18.87 -9.40 -10.76
C LEU A 214 -19.52 -9.95 -9.49
N ARG A 215 -20.86 -9.91 -9.40
CA ARG A 215 -21.63 -10.49 -8.29
C ARG A 215 -21.33 -11.99 -8.12
N ALA A 216 -21.32 -12.72 -9.23
CA ALA A 216 -21.02 -14.15 -9.22
C ALA A 216 -19.60 -14.43 -8.73
N MET A 217 -18.62 -13.62 -9.10
CA MET A 217 -17.24 -13.74 -8.64
C MET A 217 -17.10 -13.53 -7.13
N PHE A 218 -17.71 -12.50 -6.56
CA PHE A 218 -17.73 -12.29 -5.11
C PHE A 218 -18.46 -13.42 -4.37
N ALA A 219 -19.64 -13.83 -4.87
CA ALA A 219 -20.41 -14.91 -4.27
C ALA A 219 -19.64 -16.26 -4.28
N ALA A 220 -18.90 -16.55 -5.35
CA ALA A 220 -18.06 -17.75 -5.46
C ALA A 220 -16.90 -17.76 -4.46
N ASN A 221 -16.43 -16.58 -4.04
CA ASN A 221 -15.41 -16.40 -3.00
C ASN A 221 -16.00 -16.22 -1.59
N GLY A 222 -17.26 -16.59 -1.38
CA GLY A 222 -17.88 -16.64 -0.05
C GLY A 222 -18.42 -15.30 0.48
N TRP A 223 -18.39 -14.22 -0.30
CA TRP A 223 -18.88 -12.90 0.10
C TRP A 223 -20.42 -12.83 0.12
N ALA A 224 -20.97 -12.05 1.03
CA ALA A 224 -22.36 -11.61 0.95
C ALA A 224 -22.47 -10.55 -0.12
N VAL A 225 -23.37 -10.75 -1.08
CA VAL A 225 -23.62 -9.79 -2.18
C VAL A 225 -24.94 -9.09 -1.93
N ILE A 226 -24.89 -7.76 -1.81
CA ILE A 226 -26.03 -6.89 -1.47
C ILE A 226 -26.18 -5.87 -2.58
N ASP A 227 -27.40 -5.63 -3.03
CA ASP A 227 -27.69 -4.63 -4.05
C ASP A 227 -28.42 -3.43 -3.45
N ALA A 228 -27.90 -2.23 -3.66
CA ALA A 228 -28.57 -0.96 -3.49
C ALA A 228 -28.88 -0.38 -4.89
N LYS A 229 -29.82 -1.02 -5.62
CA LYS A 229 -30.09 -0.72 -7.03
C LYS A 229 -31.14 0.36 -7.22
N TYR A 230 -32.31 0.19 -6.61
CA TYR A 230 -33.43 1.09 -6.79
C TYR A 230 -33.61 2.00 -5.58
N GLY A 231 -33.76 3.28 -5.80
CA GLY A 231 -34.22 4.21 -4.77
C GLY A 231 -35.72 4.03 -4.49
N ARG A 232 -36.17 4.60 -3.37
CA ARG A 232 -37.57 4.44 -2.91
C ARG A 232 -38.59 4.93 -3.90
N ARG A 233 -38.32 6.00 -4.68
CA ARG A 233 -39.22 6.54 -5.69
C ARG A 233 -39.32 5.61 -6.88
N LEU A 234 -38.22 5.12 -7.39
CA LEU A 234 -38.19 4.16 -8.49
C LEU A 234 -38.89 2.85 -8.09
N GLU A 235 -38.59 2.34 -6.88
CA GLU A 235 -39.25 1.16 -6.34
C GLU A 235 -40.76 1.34 -6.17
N ALA A 236 -41.19 2.51 -5.69
CA ALA A 236 -42.61 2.84 -5.60
C ALA A 236 -43.31 2.92 -6.97
N ALA A 237 -42.63 3.47 -7.99
CA ALA A 237 -43.11 3.48 -9.35
C ALA A 237 -43.25 2.06 -9.93
N CYS A 238 -42.26 1.19 -9.69
CA CYS A 238 -42.29 -0.22 -10.13
C CYS A 238 -43.40 -1.05 -9.47
N ARG A 239 -43.92 -0.63 -8.30
CA ARG A 239 -45.05 -1.29 -7.62
C ARG A 239 -46.43 -0.84 -8.13
N ARG A 240 -46.52 0.20 -8.96
CA ARG A 240 -47.79 0.62 -9.59
C ARG A 240 -48.25 -0.46 -10.60
N PRO A 241 -49.55 -0.51 -10.95
CA PRO A 241 -50.01 -1.34 -12.07
C PRO A 241 -49.16 -1.08 -13.33
N SER A 242 -48.77 -2.11 -14.05
CA SER A 242 -47.84 -2.09 -15.19
C SER A 242 -46.40 -1.61 -14.85
N GLY A 243 -46.07 -1.31 -13.59
CA GLY A 243 -44.72 -0.85 -13.16
C GLY A 243 -43.62 -1.89 -13.35
N GLU A 244 -43.95 -3.16 -13.48
CA GLU A 244 -43.01 -4.22 -13.81
C GLU A 244 -42.36 -4.02 -15.19
N LEU A 245 -43.01 -3.33 -16.11
CA LEU A 245 -42.45 -2.93 -17.40
C LEU A 245 -41.29 -1.96 -17.22
N LEU A 246 -41.49 -0.97 -16.32
CA LEU A 246 -40.42 -0.02 -15.96
C LEU A 246 -39.25 -0.75 -15.34
N ARG A 247 -39.48 -1.67 -14.39
CA ARG A 247 -38.44 -2.47 -13.76
C ARG A 247 -37.63 -3.22 -14.79
N ARG A 248 -38.27 -4.02 -15.64
CA ARG A 248 -37.58 -4.76 -16.71
C ARG A 248 -36.79 -3.86 -17.63
N ARG A 249 -37.39 -2.73 -18.04
CA ARG A 249 -36.69 -1.78 -18.91
C ARG A 249 -35.42 -1.21 -18.26
N ILE A 250 -35.47 -0.82 -16.99
CA ILE A 250 -34.28 -0.31 -16.24
C ILE A 250 -33.23 -1.42 -16.07
N ASP A 251 -33.66 -2.68 -15.87
CA ASP A 251 -32.73 -3.81 -15.70
C ASP A 251 -32.01 -4.20 -17.00
N ASP A 252 -32.73 -4.10 -18.13
CA ASP A 252 -32.24 -4.50 -19.43
C ASP A 252 -31.54 -3.37 -20.21
N LEU A 253 -31.61 -2.12 -19.71
CA LEU A 253 -30.95 -0.97 -20.35
C LEU A 253 -29.43 -1.14 -20.38
N PRO A 254 -28.79 -1.10 -21.56
CA PRO A 254 -27.37 -0.92 -21.67
C PRO A 254 -26.90 0.34 -20.95
N ASN A 255 -25.70 0.32 -20.41
CA ASN A 255 -25.18 1.44 -19.61
C ASN A 255 -25.14 2.77 -20.37
N ASP A 256 -24.79 2.75 -21.66
CA ASP A 256 -24.75 3.92 -22.53
C ASP A 256 -26.15 4.49 -22.82
N GLU A 257 -27.15 3.61 -23.00
CA GLU A 257 -28.55 4.07 -23.14
C GLU A 257 -29.06 4.69 -21.84
N TYR A 258 -28.75 4.09 -20.68
CA TYR A 258 -29.11 4.68 -19.39
C TYR A 258 -28.46 6.07 -19.19
N GLN A 259 -27.19 6.21 -19.45
CA GLN A 259 -26.51 7.51 -19.38
C GLN A 259 -27.11 8.53 -20.34
N ARG A 260 -27.53 8.09 -21.53
CA ARG A 260 -28.21 8.94 -22.50
C ARG A 260 -29.60 9.40 -22.00
N LEU A 261 -30.36 8.55 -21.30
CA LEU A 261 -31.65 8.93 -20.72
C LEU A 261 -31.54 10.07 -19.72
N LEU A 262 -30.47 10.13 -18.93
CA LEU A 262 -30.23 11.22 -17.97
C LEU A 262 -30.02 12.59 -18.63
N ARG A 263 -29.80 12.62 -19.95
CA ARG A 263 -29.55 13.84 -20.75
C ARG A 263 -30.65 14.14 -21.76
N VAL A 264 -31.73 13.38 -21.73
CA VAL A 264 -32.89 13.63 -22.58
C VAL A 264 -33.74 14.75 -21.95
N PRO A 265 -34.24 15.71 -22.72
CA PRO A 265 -35.20 16.69 -22.19
C PRO A 265 -36.40 15.99 -21.53
N GLU A 266 -36.85 16.52 -20.40
CA GLU A 266 -37.87 15.86 -19.58
C GLU A 266 -39.14 15.50 -20.37
N HIS A 267 -39.56 16.36 -21.29
CA HIS A 267 -40.77 16.15 -22.13
C HIS A 267 -40.60 15.02 -23.17
N GLU A 268 -39.34 14.61 -23.50
CA GLU A 268 -39.06 13.51 -24.42
C GLU A 268 -38.76 12.21 -23.70
N LEU A 269 -38.59 12.25 -22.37
CA LEU A 269 -38.08 11.13 -21.58
C LEU A 269 -39.00 9.91 -21.65
N ALA A 270 -40.31 10.08 -21.55
CA ALA A 270 -41.26 8.98 -21.62
C ALA A 270 -41.16 8.20 -22.95
N GLN A 271 -41.05 8.92 -24.07
CA GLN A 271 -40.92 8.33 -25.39
C GLN A 271 -39.58 7.58 -25.52
N ARG A 272 -38.49 8.19 -25.05
CA ARG A 272 -37.15 7.59 -25.15
C ARG A 272 -37.00 6.37 -24.25
N LEU A 273 -37.54 6.42 -23.03
CA LEU A 273 -37.56 5.32 -22.08
C LEU A 273 -38.31 4.10 -22.62
N ALA A 274 -39.45 4.32 -23.19
CA ALA A 274 -40.31 3.26 -23.73
C ALA A 274 -39.77 2.63 -25.02
N ALA A 275 -38.96 3.37 -25.79
CA ALA A 275 -38.51 2.94 -27.11
C ALA A 275 -39.68 2.50 -28.00
N SER A 276 -39.86 1.22 -28.27
CA SER A 276 -40.95 0.66 -29.07
C SER A 276 -42.08 0.03 -28.23
N ASP A 277 -41.99 0.03 -26.91
CA ASP A 277 -42.99 -0.55 -26.00
C ASP A 277 -44.12 0.46 -25.71
N GLU A 278 -45.30 0.20 -26.30
CA GLU A 278 -46.46 1.09 -26.20
C GLU A 278 -47.02 1.12 -24.78
N GLU A 279 -47.12 -0.02 -24.10
CA GLU A 279 -47.63 -0.11 -22.74
C GLU A 279 -46.74 0.63 -21.75
N LEU A 280 -45.44 0.49 -21.91
CA LEU A 280 -44.45 1.25 -21.11
C LEU A 280 -44.56 2.77 -21.40
N ARG A 281 -44.81 3.15 -22.66
CA ARG A 281 -45.01 4.57 -23.02
C ARG A 281 -46.24 5.18 -22.34
N GLU A 282 -47.37 4.46 -22.36
CA GLU A 282 -48.58 4.88 -21.65
C GLU A 282 -48.33 4.97 -20.15
N PHE A 283 -47.64 3.98 -19.56
CA PHE A 283 -47.28 4.01 -18.15
C PHE A 283 -46.39 5.22 -17.81
N ALA A 284 -45.33 5.46 -18.60
CA ALA A 284 -44.41 6.57 -18.39
C ALA A 284 -45.05 7.94 -18.59
N ALA A 285 -45.98 8.07 -19.56
CA ALA A 285 -46.72 9.30 -19.83
C ALA A 285 -47.76 9.67 -18.75
N ALA A 286 -48.06 8.74 -17.82
CA ALA A 286 -48.89 9.01 -16.66
C ALA A 286 -48.17 9.81 -15.55
N PHE A 287 -46.87 10.02 -15.66
CA PHE A 287 -46.12 10.88 -14.76
C PHE A 287 -45.95 12.28 -15.34
N GLU A 288 -45.89 13.28 -14.47
CA GLU A 288 -45.38 14.58 -14.90
C GLU A 288 -43.92 14.44 -15.37
N PRO A 289 -43.48 15.14 -16.44
CA PRO A 289 -42.13 14.96 -16.98
C PRO A 289 -41.01 15.09 -15.96
N SER A 290 -41.08 16.07 -15.07
CA SER A 290 -40.10 16.25 -13.99
C SER A 290 -40.15 15.17 -12.91
N GLU A 291 -41.32 14.57 -12.68
CA GLU A 291 -41.49 13.43 -11.77
C GLU A 291 -40.85 12.17 -12.39
N LEU A 292 -41.10 11.90 -13.67
CA LEU A 292 -40.51 10.78 -14.39
C LEU A 292 -38.98 10.87 -14.38
N ALA A 293 -38.39 12.05 -14.61
CA ALA A 293 -36.96 12.27 -14.57
C ALA A 293 -36.39 11.93 -13.17
N ARG A 294 -37.08 12.36 -12.11
CA ARG A 294 -36.74 12.02 -10.73
C ARG A 294 -36.87 10.51 -10.43
N VAL A 295 -37.87 9.85 -11.01
CA VAL A 295 -38.04 8.39 -10.86
C VAL A 295 -36.91 7.64 -11.56
N VAL A 296 -36.58 7.97 -12.81
CA VAL A 296 -35.54 7.28 -13.59
C VAL A 296 -34.14 7.49 -12.99
N SER A 297 -33.86 8.63 -12.39
CA SER A 297 -32.58 8.94 -11.74
C SER A 297 -32.49 8.49 -10.27
N ASP A 298 -33.57 7.92 -9.71
CA ASP A 298 -33.63 7.52 -8.30
C ASP A 298 -32.99 6.13 -8.07
N LEU A 299 -31.67 6.09 -8.10
CA LEU A 299 -30.89 4.88 -7.85
C LEU A 299 -30.58 4.70 -6.36
N GLY A 300 -30.50 3.44 -5.92
CA GLY A 300 -30.32 3.08 -4.51
C GLY A 300 -29.03 3.59 -3.87
N GLY A 301 -27.97 3.78 -4.66
CA GLY A 301 -26.72 4.38 -4.20
C GLY A 301 -26.79 5.88 -3.89
N HIS A 302 -27.94 6.53 -4.20
CA HIS A 302 -28.22 7.92 -3.82
C HIS A 302 -29.34 8.06 -2.80
N ASP A 303 -30.04 6.98 -2.46
CA ASP A 303 -31.08 6.94 -1.45
C ASP A 303 -30.53 6.54 -0.09
N LEU A 304 -30.49 7.49 0.85
CA LEU A 304 -29.91 7.29 2.19
C LEU A 304 -30.60 6.19 3.00
N ALA A 305 -31.93 5.98 2.81
CA ALA A 305 -32.64 4.92 3.50
C ALA A 305 -32.28 3.53 2.94
N VAL A 306 -32.08 3.42 1.62
CA VAL A 306 -31.61 2.19 0.97
C VAL A 306 -30.18 1.88 1.36
N LEU A 307 -29.31 2.89 1.40
CA LEU A 307 -27.92 2.74 1.84
C LEU A 307 -27.84 2.29 3.31
N ARG A 308 -28.63 2.91 4.21
CA ARG A 308 -28.73 2.51 5.62
C ARG A 308 -29.12 1.04 5.76
N ALA A 309 -30.14 0.60 5.02
CA ALA A 309 -30.58 -0.80 5.04
C ALA A 309 -29.51 -1.75 4.47
N ALA A 310 -28.80 -1.36 3.40
CA ALA A 310 -27.74 -2.17 2.81
C ALA A 310 -26.52 -2.29 3.74
N LEU A 311 -26.13 -1.21 4.41
CA LEU A 311 -25.05 -1.19 5.40
C LEU A 311 -25.39 -2.04 6.63
N GLY A 312 -26.63 -1.97 7.13
CA GLY A 312 -27.13 -2.83 8.21
C GLY A 312 -27.07 -4.31 7.82
N ALA A 313 -27.55 -4.65 6.62
CA ALA A 313 -27.50 -6.03 6.11
C ALA A 313 -26.04 -6.55 5.95
N ALA A 314 -25.11 -5.66 5.59
CA ALA A 314 -23.70 -5.99 5.49
C ALA A 314 -23.07 -6.25 6.89
N ASP A 315 -23.40 -5.44 7.90
CA ASP A 315 -22.92 -5.59 9.29
C ASP A 315 -23.44 -6.90 9.92
N GLU A 316 -24.65 -7.33 9.55
CA GLU A 316 -25.28 -8.57 10.04
C GLU A 316 -24.85 -9.85 9.29
N ALA A 317 -24.09 -9.74 8.19
CA ALA A 317 -23.83 -10.86 7.30
C ALA A 317 -22.94 -11.97 7.90
N ASN A 318 -22.16 -11.69 8.96
CA ASN A 318 -21.18 -12.61 9.59
C ASN A 318 -20.18 -13.23 8.57
N LYS A 319 -19.88 -12.51 7.53
CA LYS A 319 -18.89 -12.82 6.46
C LYS A 319 -18.58 -11.55 5.68
N PRO A 320 -17.49 -11.51 4.89
CA PRO A 320 -17.20 -10.35 4.07
C PRO A 320 -18.42 -9.98 3.22
N ALA A 321 -18.75 -8.69 3.14
CA ALA A 321 -19.90 -8.20 2.39
C ALA A 321 -19.48 -7.21 1.29
N VAL A 322 -20.11 -7.30 0.12
CA VAL A 322 -19.99 -6.32 -0.95
C VAL A 322 -21.36 -5.74 -1.27
N ILE A 323 -21.47 -4.42 -1.22
CA ILE A 323 -22.66 -3.65 -1.59
C ILE A 323 -22.42 -3.07 -2.98
N PHE A 324 -23.23 -3.45 -3.96
CA PHE A 324 -23.27 -2.79 -5.25
C PHE A 324 -24.23 -1.60 -5.17
N ALA A 325 -23.68 -0.41 -4.93
CA ALA A 325 -24.44 0.83 -4.84
C ALA A 325 -24.54 1.45 -6.24
N TYR A 326 -25.72 1.35 -6.84
CA TYR A 326 -25.97 1.93 -8.16
C TYR A 326 -26.07 3.43 -8.05
N THR A 327 -25.18 4.14 -8.74
CA THR A 327 -25.02 5.58 -8.68
C THR A 327 -24.99 6.22 -10.06
N ILE A 328 -24.94 7.55 -10.07
CA ILE A 328 -24.78 8.38 -11.27
C ILE A 328 -23.51 9.19 -11.12
N LYS A 329 -22.55 9.01 -12.03
CA LYS A 329 -21.35 9.84 -12.07
C LYS A 329 -21.72 11.28 -12.42
N GLY A 330 -21.39 12.20 -11.51
CA GLY A 330 -21.86 13.58 -11.63
C GLY A 330 -23.30 13.79 -11.11
N TRP A 331 -23.74 12.94 -10.18
CA TRP A 331 -25.07 13.06 -9.56
C TRP A 331 -25.37 14.50 -9.12
N TRP A 332 -26.54 14.99 -9.51
CA TRP A 332 -27.02 16.39 -9.35
C TRP A 332 -26.20 17.46 -10.07
N LEU A 333 -25.18 17.13 -10.80
CA LEU A 333 -24.40 18.09 -11.59
C LEU A 333 -24.88 18.13 -13.05
N PRO A 334 -24.78 19.29 -13.74
CA PRO A 334 -25.21 19.41 -15.13
C PRO A 334 -24.38 18.56 -16.12
N ILE A 335 -23.31 17.94 -15.64
CA ILE A 335 -22.44 17.02 -16.39
C ILE A 335 -22.82 15.54 -16.17
N ALA A 336 -23.89 15.24 -15.44
CA ALA A 336 -24.38 13.87 -15.24
C ALA A 336 -24.71 13.20 -16.57
N GLY A 337 -24.34 11.91 -16.71
CA GLY A 337 -24.58 11.15 -17.93
C GLY A 337 -23.73 11.55 -19.14
N ASP A 338 -22.84 12.51 -19.03
CA ASP A 338 -21.89 12.83 -20.08
C ASP A 338 -20.75 11.78 -20.13
N PRO A 339 -20.45 11.17 -21.29
CA PRO A 339 -19.42 10.17 -21.39
C PRO A 339 -18.00 10.71 -21.06
N LEU A 340 -17.79 12.03 -21.15
CA LEU A 340 -16.53 12.71 -20.89
C LEU A 340 -16.51 13.46 -19.54
N ASN A 341 -17.45 13.17 -18.63
CA ASN A 341 -17.59 13.90 -17.36
C ASN A 341 -16.45 13.64 -16.37
N HIS A 342 -15.60 12.65 -16.59
CA HIS A 342 -14.52 12.30 -15.65
C HIS A 342 -13.59 13.48 -15.34
N SER A 343 -13.21 14.24 -16.34
CA SER A 343 -12.34 15.43 -16.20
C SER A 343 -13.05 16.77 -16.48
N ALA A 344 -14.36 16.75 -16.67
CA ALA A 344 -15.14 17.97 -16.89
C ALA A 344 -15.22 18.82 -15.61
N LEU A 345 -15.16 20.13 -15.79
CA LEU A 345 -15.27 21.12 -14.71
C LEU A 345 -16.48 22.02 -14.98
N LEU A 346 -17.23 22.31 -13.94
CA LEU A 346 -18.35 23.27 -14.01
C LEU A 346 -17.83 24.69 -14.29
N SER A 347 -18.60 25.45 -15.08
CA SER A 347 -18.39 26.88 -15.23
C SER A 347 -18.81 27.64 -13.97
N THR A 348 -18.44 28.91 -13.87
CA THR A 348 -18.84 29.77 -12.74
C THR A 348 -20.35 29.94 -12.68
N GLU A 349 -21.01 30.08 -13.85
CA GLU A 349 -22.46 30.18 -13.97
C GLU A 349 -23.13 28.88 -13.49
N GLN A 350 -22.59 27.73 -13.88
CA GLN A 350 -23.10 26.43 -13.41
C GLN A 350 -22.92 26.26 -11.91
N MET A 351 -21.82 26.74 -11.31
CA MET A 351 -21.63 26.73 -9.86
C MET A 351 -22.62 27.66 -9.14
N THR A 352 -22.91 28.83 -9.68
CA THR A 352 -23.93 29.74 -9.13
C THR A 352 -25.30 29.10 -9.14
N GLN A 353 -25.66 28.46 -10.25
CA GLN A 353 -26.93 27.73 -10.35
C GLN A 353 -26.99 26.57 -9.35
N LEU A 354 -25.95 25.78 -9.25
CA LEU A 354 -25.84 24.67 -8.29
C LEU A 354 -26.01 25.14 -6.84
N SER A 355 -25.38 26.27 -6.47
CA SER A 355 -25.54 26.88 -5.15
C SER A 355 -27.02 27.19 -4.83
N SER A 356 -27.73 27.77 -5.81
CA SER A 356 -29.17 28.06 -5.70
C SER A 356 -29.99 26.78 -5.58
N ASP A 357 -29.75 25.79 -6.44
CA ASP A 357 -30.50 24.52 -6.48
C ASP A 357 -30.32 23.70 -5.18
N LEU A 358 -29.16 23.77 -4.58
CA LEU A 358 -28.86 23.12 -3.29
C LEU A 358 -29.31 23.92 -2.07
N GLY A 359 -29.81 25.17 -2.28
CA GLY A 359 -30.24 26.04 -1.19
C GLY A 359 -29.09 26.53 -0.32
N ILE A 360 -27.92 26.75 -0.89
CA ILE A 360 -26.75 27.28 -0.17
C ILE A 360 -26.89 28.79 -0.02
N PRO A 361 -26.94 29.36 1.21
CA PRO A 361 -27.15 30.78 1.38
C PRO A 361 -25.98 31.62 0.87
N ASP A 362 -26.25 32.77 0.26
CA ASP A 362 -25.23 33.70 -0.17
C ASP A 362 -24.35 34.18 0.99
N GLY A 363 -23.02 34.22 0.75
CA GLY A 363 -22.03 34.56 1.74
C GLY A 363 -21.71 33.45 2.77
N LYS A 364 -22.43 32.32 2.73
CA LYS A 364 -22.22 31.18 3.64
C LYS A 364 -21.74 29.89 2.93
N GLN A 365 -21.15 30.03 1.75
CA GLN A 365 -20.76 28.88 0.89
C GLN A 365 -19.78 27.93 1.56
N LEU A 366 -18.94 28.44 2.48
CA LEU A 366 -17.92 27.67 3.21
C LEU A 366 -18.20 27.56 4.71
N GLU A 367 -19.36 27.99 5.18
CA GLU A 367 -19.69 27.90 6.59
C GLU A 367 -20.21 26.49 6.95
N ARG A 368 -19.94 26.05 8.17
CA ARG A 368 -20.65 24.91 8.77
C ARG A 368 -22.12 25.26 8.99
N PHE A 369 -22.91 24.30 9.41
CA PHE A 369 -24.29 24.54 9.80
C PHE A 369 -24.36 25.47 11.02
N GLU A 370 -25.47 26.21 11.15
CA GLU A 370 -25.66 27.12 12.27
C GLU A 370 -25.76 26.35 13.60
N GLU A 371 -25.11 26.87 14.61
CA GLU A 371 -25.14 26.28 15.96
C GLU A 371 -26.59 26.14 16.45
N GLY A 372 -26.93 24.96 16.99
CA GLY A 372 -28.29 24.64 17.44
C GLY A 372 -29.24 24.19 16.34
N SER A 373 -28.81 24.11 15.06
CA SER A 373 -29.58 23.44 14.01
C SER A 373 -29.48 21.92 14.14
N GLN A 374 -30.48 21.19 13.66
CA GLN A 374 -30.50 19.73 13.68
C GLN A 374 -29.30 19.13 12.91
N GLU A 375 -28.89 19.75 11.84
CA GLU A 375 -27.71 19.36 11.08
C GLU A 375 -26.42 19.54 11.87
N ALA A 376 -26.26 20.66 12.61
CA ALA A 376 -25.08 20.89 13.45
C ALA A 376 -25.03 19.89 14.61
N GLU A 377 -26.16 19.60 15.24
CA GLU A 377 -26.29 18.60 16.28
C GLU A 377 -25.93 17.18 15.79
N LEU A 378 -26.38 16.81 14.58
CA LEU A 378 -26.04 15.52 13.97
C LEU A 378 -24.56 15.46 13.60
N CYS A 379 -23.96 16.53 13.09
CA CYS A 379 -22.52 16.59 12.82
C CYS A 379 -21.71 16.40 14.12
N LEU A 380 -22.09 17.08 15.20
CA LEU A 380 -21.41 16.98 16.50
C LEU A 380 -21.52 15.57 17.11
N SER A 381 -22.74 15.03 17.17
CA SER A 381 -22.98 13.69 17.71
C SER A 381 -22.30 12.59 16.88
N SER A 382 -22.20 12.80 15.56
CA SER A 382 -21.41 11.93 14.68
C SER A 382 -19.92 12.01 14.95
N ALA A 383 -19.35 13.20 15.18
CA ALA A 383 -17.96 13.39 15.57
C ALA A 383 -17.65 12.69 16.91
N GLU A 384 -18.53 12.82 17.90
CA GLU A 384 -18.43 12.12 19.19
C GLU A 384 -18.51 10.59 19.02
N ARG A 385 -19.46 10.09 18.24
CA ARG A 385 -19.64 8.66 17.92
C ARG A 385 -18.40 8.07 17.22
N LEU A 386 -17.75 8.85 16.37
CA LEU A 386 -16.48 8.51 15.73
C LEU A 386 -15.29 8.66 16.68
N GLY A 387 -15.46 9.33 17.83
CA GLY A 387 -14.41 9.65 18.81
C GLY A 387 -13.36 10.59 18.22
N LEU A 388 -13.75 11.52 17.38
CA LEU A 388 -12.87 12.57 16.88
C LEU A 388 -12.52 13.54 18.02
N GLY A 389 -11.23 13.87 18.13
CA GLY A 389 -10.74 14.74 19.20
C GLY A 389 -10.57 14.09 20.58
N ASP A 390 -10.73 12.76 20.71
CA ASP A 390 -10.46 12.03 21.95
C ASP A 390 -8.95 11.84 22.16
N PRO A 391 -8.33 12.55 23.14
CA PRO A 391 -6.90 12.44 23.39
C PRO A 391 -6.48 11.07 23.97
N SER A 392 -7.42 10.28 24.48
CA SER A 392 -7.13 8.92 24.99
C SER A 392 -6.74 7.93 23.89
N ARG A 393 -6.97 8.28 22.63
CA ARG A 393 -6.54 7.50 21.45
C ARG A 393 -5.04 7.59 21.19
N ALA A 394 -4.36 8.64 21.66
CA ALA A 394 -2.91 8.74 21.61
C ALA A 394 -2.30 7.81 22.68
N ARG A 395 -2.26 6.50 22.41
CA ARG A 395 -1.58 5.56 23.32
C ARG A 395 -0.07 5.81 23.30
N LEU A 396 0.55 5.68 24.48
CA LEU A 396 2.00 5.71 24.57
C LEU A 396 2.61 4.53 23.81
N PRO A 397 3.74 4.76 23.11
CA PRO A 397 4.41 3.70 22.39
C PRO A 397 4.85 2.57 23.34
N THR A 398 4.73 1.34 22.89
CA THR A 398 5.33 0.20 23.57
C THR A 398 6.83 0.25 23.34
N ALA A 399 7.61 0.53 24.39
CA ALA A 399 9.06 0.46 24.31
C ALA A 399 9.49 -1.00 24.23
N VAL A 400 10.20 -1.38 23.17
CA VAL A 400 10.78 -2.71 22.99
C VAL A 400 12.29 -2.56 22.83
N GLU A 401 13.05 -3.14 23.74
CA GLU A 401 14.51 -3.14 23.66
C GLU A 401 15.00 -4.24 22.71
N ILE A 402 15.64 -3.84 21.63
CA ILE A 402 16.20 -4.75 20.64
C ILE A 402 17.67 -4.94 20.93
N PRO A 403 18.16 -6.20 21.10
CA PRO A 403 19.56 -6.47 21.43
C PRO A 403 20.49 -5.94 20.33
N SER A 404 21.71 -5.56 20.72
CA SER A 404 22.72 -5.11 19.76
C SER A 404 23.42 -6.26 19.06
N ASP A 405 23.39 -7.45 19.67
CA ASP A 405 24.09 -8.66 19.23
C ASP A 405 23.34 -9.91 19.76
N LEU A 406 23.47 -11.03 19.09
CA LEU A 406 23.03 -12.34 19.56
C LEU A 406 24.26 -13.21 19.88
N GLU A 407 24.09 -14.17 20.78
CA GLU A 407 25.18 -15.07 21.20
C GLU A 407 25.49 -16.19 20.18
N GLY A 408 24.89 -16.12 18.98
CA GLY A 408 25.07 -17.12 17.92
C GLY A 408 26.52 -17.24 17.45
N ASP A 409 26.94 -18.45 17.18
CA ASP A 409 28.24 -18.74 16.54
C ASP A 409 27.99 -19.24 15.10
N TYR A 410 28.81 -18.80 14.16
CA TYR A 410 28.69 -19.10 12.74
C TYR A 410 29.97 -19.75 12.18
N PRO A 411 30.30 -21.00 12.55
CA PRO A 411 31.52 -21.64 12.10
C PRO A 411 31.46 -22.15 10.66
N GLY A 412 32.61 -22.18 10.00
CA GLY A 412 32.78 -22.77 8.67
C GLY A 412 32.19 -21.93 7.54
N SER A 413 31.62 -22.58 6.54
CA SER A 413 30.97 -21.90 5.39
C SER A 413 29.46 -21.89 5.53
N ILE A 414 28.86 -20.71 5.49
CA ILE A 414 27.44 -20.51 5.69
C ILE A 414 26.93 -19.41 4.75
N SER A 415 25.70 -19.57 4.22
CA SER A 415 25.05 -18.56 3.39
C SER A 415 24.33 -17.51 4.25
N THR A 416 24.16 -16.31 3.71
CA THR A 416 23.42 -15.23 4.38
C THR A 416 21.95 -15.58 4.59
N GLN A 417 21.31 -16.34 3.68
CA GLN A 417 19.98 -16.92 3.90
C GLN A 417 19.96 -17.84 5.14
N ARG A 418 20.95 -18.71 5.28
CA ARG A 418 21.03 -19.61 6.45
C ARG A 418 21.30 -18.83 7.73
N ALA A 419 22.16 -17.80 7.66
CA ALA A 419 22.46 -16.92 8.79
C ALA A 419 21.20 -16.19 9.28
N PHE A 420 20.37 -15.69 8.38
CA PHE A 420 19.07 -15.10 8.71
C PHE A 420 18.18 -16.10 9.47
N SER A 421 18.04 -17.33 8.99
CA SER A 421 17.23 -18.36 9.66
C SER A 421 17.75 -18.70 11.07
N LEU A 422 19.08 -18.70 11.26
CA LEU A 422 19.68 -18.90 12.59
C LEU A 422 19.43 -17.69 13.49
N ALA A 423 19.65 -16.47 13.00
CA ALA A 423 19.48 -15.25 13.78
C ALA A 423 18.03 -15.09 14.28
N ILE A 424 17.01 -15.31 13.43
CA ILE A 424 15.60 -15.24 13.86
C ILE A 424 15.26 -16.36 14.84
N SER A 425 15.89 -17.53 14.72
CA SER A 425 15.71 -18.64 15.66
C SER A 425 16.36 -18.36 17.01
N ASP A 426 17.51 -17.70 17.03
CA ASP A 426 18.23 -17.30 18.24
C ASP A 426 17.49 -16.18 18.96
N LEU A 427 16.97 -15.20 18.21
CA LEU A 427 16.08 -14.17 18.73
C LEU A 427 14.88 -14.80 19.47
N ALA A 428 14.28 -15.84 18.87
CA ALA A 428 13.16 -16.56 19.46
C ALA A 428 13.51 -17.33 20.75
N ARG A 429 14.77 -17.70 20.93
CA ARG A 429 15.24 -18.43 22.14
C ARG A 429 15.61 -17.50 23.27
N SER A 430 16.24 -16.37 22.97
CA SER A 430 16.93 -15.54 23.97
C SER A 430 16.21 -14.21 24.24
N HIS A 431 15.35 -13.73 23.34
CA HIS A 431 14.73 -12.40 23.39
C HIS A 431 13.23 -12.45 23.14
N ALA A 432 12.49 -13.11 24.04
CA ALA A 432 11.04 -13.33 23.91
C ALA A 432 10.27 -12.02 23.69
N GLY A 433 10.62 -10.94 24.38
CA GLY A 433 9.92 -9.64 24.25
C GLY A 433 9.93 -9.06 22.81
N VAL A 434 11.00 -9.27 22.04
CA VAL A 434 11.08 -8.93 20.63
C VAL A 434 10.40 -10.03 19.79
N ALA A 435 10.76 -11.28 20.03
CA ALA A 435 10.31 -12.41 19.22
C ALA A 435 8.79 -12.61 19.23
N ASP A 436 8.10 -12.29 20.34
CA ASP A 436 6.64 -12.39 20.43
C ASP A 436 5.92 -11.34 19.57
N ARG A 437 6.63 -10.31 19.10
CA ARG A 437 6.13 -9.27 18.21
C ARG A 437 6.54 -9.47 16.74
N VAL A 438 7.43 -10.43 16.47
CA VAL A 438 7.82 -10.77 15.09
C VAL A 438 6.68 -11.53 14.42
N VAL A 439 6.28 -11.04 13.25
CA VAL A 439 5.31 -11.70 12.36
C VAL A 439 6.02 -11.94 11.04
N THR A 440 6.18 -13.21 10.68
CA THR A 440 6.73 -13.56 9.37
C THR A 440 5.63 -13.81 8.36
N ALA A 441 5.87 -13.48 7.09
CA ALA A 441 4.95 -13.76 5.98
C ALA A 441 5.71 -14.25 4.75
N SER A 442 5.06 -15.09 3.95
CA SER A 442 5.66 -15.65 2.73
C SER A 442 4.57 -15.97 1.69
N PRO A 443 4.83 -15.78 0.38
CA PRO A 443 3.89 -16.16 -0.67
C PRO A 443 4.19 -17.57 -1.19
N ASP A 444 3.87 -18.60 -0.40
CA ASP A 444 4.07 -20.05 -0.70
C ASP A 444 5.54 -20.45 -0.92
N VAL A 445 6.49 -19.72 -0.27
CA VAL A 445 7.94 -20.00 -0.41
C VAL A 445 8.66 -20.10 0.94
N ALA A 446 7.96 -20.29 2.05
CA ALA A 446 8.53 -20.31 3.40
C ALA A 446 9.65 -21.35 3.57
N THR A 447 9.55 -22.52 2.95
CA THR A 447 10.57 -23.57 3.02
C THR A 447 11.84 -23.17 2.25
N SER A 448 11.71 -22.68 1.04
CA SER A 448 12.83 -22.30 0.17
C SER A 448 13.52 -21.00 0.60
N THR A 449 12.81 -20.15 1.34
CA THR A 449 13.37 -18.96 2.01
C THR A 449 13.90 -19.25 3.42
N ASN A 450 13.92 -20.55 3.81
CA ASN A 450 14.52 -21.06 5.04
C ASN A 450 13.87 -20.61 6.36
N LEU A 451 12.54 -20.41 6.36
CA LEU A 451 11.75 -20.10 7.55
C LEU A 451 11.33 -21.32 8.39
N GLY A 452 11.66 -22.55 7.95
CA GLY A 452 11.19 -23.79 8.59
C GLY A 452 11.49 -23.87 10.08
N GLY A 453 12.66 -23.42 10.53
CA GLY A 453 13.03 -23.38 11.96
C GLY A 453 12.15 -22.45 12.79
N TRP A 454 11.80 -21.29 12.25
CA TRP A 454 10.85 -20.35 12.87
C TRP A 454 9.43 -20.92 12.93
N ILE A 455 8.92 -21.42 11.80
CA ILE A 455 7.56 -21.98 11.68
C ILE A 455 7.39 -23.17 12.64
N ASN A 456 8.35 -24.08 12.70
CA ASN A 456 8.29 -25.23 13.62
C ASN A 456 8.18 -24.82 15.09
N ARG A 457 8.74 -23.67 15.45
CA ARG A 457 8.68 -23.13 16.82
C ARG A 457 7.43 -22.28 17.07
N ARG A 458 7.10 -21.40 16.15
CA ARG A 458 6.09 -20.35 16.34
C ARG A 458 4.73 -20.67 15.71
N GLY A 459 4.66 -21.64 14.80
CA GLY A 459 3.44 -22.07 14.12
C GLY A 459 2.94 -21.10 13.06
N ILE A 460 1.92 -21.53 12.35
CA ILE A 460 1.28 -20.79 11.27
C ILE A 460 0.00 -20.16 11.81
N PHE A 461 -0.20 -18.88 11.52
CA PHE A 461 -1.40 -18.16 11.92
C PHE A 461 -2.61 -18.61 11.08
N ALA A 462 -3.67 -19.01 11.72
CA ALA A 462 -4.92 -19.38 11.08
C ALA A 462 -6.14 -18.87 11.89
N ALA A 463 -7.26 -18.75 11.22
CA ALA A 463 -8.54 -18.34 11.83
C ALA A 463 -9.01 -19.27 12.95
N ALA A 464 -8.67 -20.55 12.84
CA ALA A 464 -8.97 -21.60 13.82
C ALA A 464 -7.81 -22.60 13.86
N ASP A 465 -7.65 -23.24 15.01
CA ASP A 465 -6.67 -24.31 15.15
C ASP A 465 -7.08 -25.48 14.26
N ARG A 466 -6.16 -25.98 13.46
CA ARG A 466 -6.35 -27.16 12.57
C ARG A 466 -5.37 -28.26 12.98
N PRO A 467 -5.82 -29.51 13.15
CA PRO A 467 -4.94 -30.61 13.48
C PRO A 467 -4.00 -30.89 12.30
N ASP A 468 -2.73 -31.14 12.61
CA ASP A 468 -1.77 -31.62 11.63
C ASP A 468 -2.07 -33.10 11.29
N VAL A 469 -2.74 -33.33 10.19
CA VAL A 469 -3.12 -34.68 9.72
C VAL A 469 -1.94 -35.58 9.34
N PHE A 470 -0.73 -35.00 9.24
CA PHE A 470 0.51 -35.72 8.96
C PHE A 470 1.38 -35.92 10.22
N SER A 471 0.85 -35.64 11.40
CA SER A 471 1.62 -35.73 12.67
C SER A 471 2.22 -37.12 12.93
N ASP A 472 1.64 -38.18 12.37
CA ASP A 472 2.07 -39.58 12.46
C ASP A 472 2.90 -40.05 11.25
N ALA A 473 3.14 -39.23 10.25
CA ALA A 473 3.82 -39.60 9.00
C ALA A 473 5.35 -39.69 9.11
N GLY A 474 5.91 -39.68 10.33
CA GLY A 474 7.35 -39.76 10.59
C GLY A 474 8.06 -38.39 10.64
N PRO A 475 9.38 -38.34 10.75
CA PRO A 475 10.14 -37.09 10.85
C PRO A 475 9.97 -36.20 9.63
N ARG A 476 9.58 -34.94 9.82
CA ARG A 476 9.42 -33.92 8.77
C ARG A 476 10.29 -32.71 9.07
N LEU A 477 10.83 -32.09 8.02
CA LEU A 477 11.58 -30.85 8.13
C LEU A 477 10.71 -29.67 8.55
N LEU A 478 9.46 -29.66 8.08
CA LEU A 478 8.48 -28.62 8.39
C LEU A 478 7.26 -29.24 9.05
N GLN A 479 6.88 -28.73 10.22
CA GLN A 479 5.66 -29.04 10.94
C GLN A 479 4.63 -27.96 10.65
N TRP A 480 3.56 -28.32 9.94
CA TRP A 480 2.53 -27.39 9.53
C TRP A 480 1.44 -27.26 10.61
N ASN A 481 1.78 -26.55 11.71
CA ASN A 481 0.85 -26.36 12.84
C ASN A 481 0.08 -25.05 12.68
N GLU A 482 -1.13 -25.14 12.13
CA GLU A 482 -2.03 -24.00 12.02
C GLU A 482 -2.74 -23.73 13.34
N ARG A 483 -2.60 -22.51 13.86
CA ARG A 483 -3.20 -22.11 15.14
C ARG A 483 -3.40 -20.59 15.21
N ARG A 484 -4.36 -20.17 16.04
CA ARG A 484 -4.66 -18.74 16.26
C ARG A 484 -3.47 -17.95 16.82
N THR A 485 -2.54 -18.61 17.50
CA THR A 485 -1.34 -18.01 18.09
C THR A 485 -0.08 -18.27 17.25
N GLY A 486 -0.24 -18.68 15.99
CA GLY A 486 0.87 -18.80 15.05
C GLY A 486 1.43 -17.43 14.67
N GLN A 487 2.74 -17.35 14.41
CA GLN A 487 3.43 -16.10 14.08
C GLN A 487 3.95 -16.07 12.63
N HIS A 488 3.56 -17.04 11.82
CA HIS A 488 3.83 -17.04 10.39
C HIS A 488 2.52 -16.98 9.62
N VAL A 489 2.41 -16.06 8.68
CA VAL A 489 1.27 -15.94 7.76
C VAL A 489 1.70 -16.46 6.41
N GLU A 490 1.17 -17.64 6.01
CA GLU A 490 1.42 -18.17 4.67
C GLU A 490 0.32 -17.73 3.73
N LEU A 491 0.71 -17.01 2.69
CA LEU A 491 -0.17 -16.55 1.62
C LEU A 491 -0.21 -17.57 0.47
N GLY A 492 -1.10 -17.39 -0.49
CA GLY A 492 -0.98 -18.00 -1.79
C GLY A 492 0.26 -17.49 -2.54
N ILE A 493 0.46 -17.93 -3.80
CA ILE A 493 1.51 -17.38 -4.69
C ILE A 493 1.08 -15.97 -5.11
N SER A 494 1.28 -15.01 -4.21
CA SER A 494 0.69 -13.67 -4.30
C SER A 494 1.61 -12.61 -3.67
N GLU A 495 2.66 -12.23 -4.39
CA GLU A 495 3.65 -11.25 -3.91
C GLU A 495 3.05 -9.85 -3.71
N ASN A 496 2.03 -9.49 -4.48
CA ASN A 496 1.31 -8.24 -4.26
C ASN A 496 0.59 -8.24 -2.90
N ASN A 497 -0.08 -9.36 -2.56
CA ASN A 497 -0.72 -9.54 -1.26
C ASN A 497 0.29 -9.55 -0.10
N LEU A 498 1.51 -10.09 -0.33
CA LEU A 498 2.58 -10.03 0.67
C LEU A 498 2.89 -8.57 1.06
N PHE A 499 3.10 -7.69 0.08
CA PHE A 499 3.42 -6.29 0.38
C PHE A 499 2.25 -5.51 0.97
N LEU A 500 1.01 -5.82 0.59
CA LEU A 500 -0.20 -5.27 1.22
C LEU A 500 -0.30 -5.70 2.70
N LEU A 501 -0.04 -6.98 2.99
CA LEU A 501 0.01 -7.48 4.36
C LEU A 501 1.13 -6.83 5.17
N LEU A 502 2.34 -6.75 4.62
CA LEU A 502 3.46 -6.07 5.27
C LEU A 502 3.15 -4.60 5.55
N GLY A 503 2.50 -3.92 4.63
CA GLY A 503 2.01 -2.55 4.80
C GLY A 503 1.04 -2.44 5.99
N ALA A 504 0.06 -3.33 6.09
CA ALA A 504 -0.91 -3.34 7.19
C ALA A 504 -0.28 -3.70 8.54
N LEU A 505 0.58 -4.72 8.58
CA LEU A 505 1.34 -5.10 9.79
C LEU A 505 2.31 -3.99 10.21
N GLY A 506 2.96 -3.31 9.25
CA GLY A 506 3.87 -2.21 9.49
C GLY A 506 3.21 -0.91 9.98
N LEU A 507 1.88 -0.81 9.84
CA LEU A 507 1.04 0.26 10.40
C LEU A 507 0.29 -0.17 11.66
N SER A 508 0.62 -1.32 12.25
CA SER A 508 -0.13 -1.89 13.38
C SER A 508 -0.13 -0.99 14.62
N GLU A 509 0.96 -0.28 14.85
CA GLU A 509 1.07 0.63 15.98
C GLU A 509 0.17 1.85 15.80
N GLU A 510 0.11 2.44 14.61
CA GLU A 510 -0.73 3.59 14.29
C GLU A 510 -2.22 3.22 14.23
N LEU A 511 -2.55 2.06 13.68
CA LEU A 511 -3.94 1.62 13.51
C LEU A 511 -4.54 1.00 14.77
N PHE A 512 -3.71 0.27 15.57
CA PHE A 512 -4.18 -0.57 16.66
C PHE A 512 -3.43 -0.37 17.98
N SER A 513 -2.46 0.54 18.01
CA SER A 513 -1.61 0.82 19.20
C SER A 513 -0.78 -0.38 19.68
N GLU A 514 -0.43 -1.29 18.78
CA GLU A 514 0.37 -2.47 19.06
C GLU A 514 1.52 -2.60 18.06
N LEU A 515 2.78 -2.47 18.54
CA LEU A 515 3.96 -2.58 17.70
C LEU A 515 4.19 -4.03 17.29
N LEU A 516 4.29 -4.30 15.99
CA LEU A 516 4.72 -5.57 15.43
C LEU A 516 6.02 -5.37 14.62
N PHE A 517 6.77 -6.47 14.46
CA PHE A 517 7.96 -6.54 13.60
C PHE A 517 7.66 -7.42 12.39
N PRO A 518 7.09 -6.86 11.32
CA PRO A 518 6.77 -7.64 10.12
C PRO A 518 8.01 -7.99 9.33
N ILE A 519 8.17 -9.28 8.98
CA ILE A 519 9.25 -9.78 8.12
C ILE A 519 8.63 -10.58 6.98
N GLY A 520 8.69 -10.04 5.76
CA GLY A 520 8.27 -10.75 4.56
C GLY A 520 9.43 -11.45 3.88
N THR A 521 9.28 -12.73 3.51
CA THR A 521 10.30 -13.45 2.73
C THR A 521 9.76 -13.83 1.37
N LEU A 522 10.56 -13.61 0.32
CA LEU A 522 10.20 -13.95 -1.05
C LEU A 522 11.46 -14.13 -1.90
N TYR A 523 11.33 -14.71 -3.07
CA TYR A 523 12.43 -14.73 -4.05
C TYR A 523 12.68 -13.33 -4.59
N ASP A 524 13.96 -12.96 -4.64
CA ASP A 524 14.39 -11.61 -4.98
C ASP A 524 13.79 -11.04 -6.30
N PRO A 525 13.74 -11.76 -7.44
CA PRO A 525 13.17 -11.22 -8.66
C PRO A 525 11.68 -10.89 -8.54
N PHE A 526 10.97 -11.53 -7.62
CA PHE A 526 9.51 -11.36 -7.48
C PHE A 526 9.11 -10.17 -6.60
N VAL A 527 10.07 -9.44 -6.04
CA VAL A 527 9.83 -8.07 -5.54
C VAL A 527 9.14 -7.22 -6.63
N CYS A 528 9.52 -7.43 -7.89
CA CYS A 528 8.93 -6.72 -9.03
C CYS A 528 7.43 -7.01 -9.24
N ARG A 529 6.90 -8.16 -8.80
CA ARG A 529 5.47 -8.49 -8.92
C ARG A 529 4.60 -7.66 -7.98
N GLY A 530 5.11 -7.33 -6.80
CA GLY A 530 4.39 -6.53 -5.82
C GLY A 530 4.96 -5.11 -5.65
N LEU A 531 5.72 -4.61 -6.62
CA LEU A 531 6.43 -3.33 -6.50
C LEU A 531 5.50 -2.16 -6.22
N ASP A 532 4.33 -2.09 -6.86
CA ASP A 532 3.36 -1.02 -6.60
C ASP A 532 2.85 -1.07 -5.15
N ALA A 533 2.52 -2.24 -4.63
CA ALA A 533 2.10 -2.42 -3.24
C ALA A 533 3.25 -2.11 -2.25
N LEU A 534 4.50 -2.46 -2.58
CA LEU A 534 5.68 -2.07 -1.80
C LEU A 534 5.80 -0.54 -1.72
N ILE A 535 5.75 0.15 -2.86
CA ILE A 535 5.82 1.61 -2.94
C ILE A 535 4.71 2.25 -2.11
N TYR A 536 3.47 1.73 -2.20
CA TYR A 536 2.33 2.25 -1.45
C TYR A 536 2.43 2.00 0.06
N GLY A 537 2.98 0.87 0.48
CA GLY A 537 3.30 0.61 1.89
C GLY A 537 4.25 1.67 2.45
N LEU A 538 5.35 1.92 1.74
CA LEU A 538 6.33 2.96 2.10
C LEU A 538 5.72 4.37 2.09
N TYR A 539 4.97 4.73 1.04
CA TYR A 539 4.26 6.01 0.92
C TYR A 539 3.27 6.24 2.07
N SER A 540 2.66 5.18 2.57
CA SER A 540 1.74 5.23 3.72
C SER A 540 2.44 5.30 5.06
N GLY A 541 3.77 5.25 5.10
CA GLY A 541 4.58 5.30 6.32
C GLY A 541 4.68 3.95 7.05
N ALA A 542 4.38 2.83 6.38
CA ALA A 542 4.53 1.51 6.96
C ALA A 542 6.00 1.14 7.17
N ARG A 543 6.29 0.40 8.26
CA ARG A 543 7.64 -0.01 8.64
C ARG A 543 7.72 -1.54 8.75
N PHE A 544 8.54 -2.15 7.90
CA PHE A 544 8.67 -3.61 7.81
C PHE A 544 10.03 -4.02 7.24
N VAL A 545 10.33 -5.30 7.32
CA VAL A 545 11.55 -5.91 6.78
C VAL A 545 11.19 -6.83 5.63
N VAL A 546 11.81 -6.61 4.48
CA VAL A 546 11.76 -7.51 3.32
C VAL A 546 13.05 -8.32 3.27
N VAL A 547 12.96 -9.63 3.25
CA VAL A 547 14.08 -10.55 3.08
C VAL A 547 13.93 -11.26 1.75
N ALA A 548 14.62 -10.74 0.74
CA ALA A 548 14.58 -11.26 -0.62
C ALA A 548 15.68 -12.31 -0.82
N THR A 549 15.27 -13.57 -0.94
CA THR A 549 16.17 -14.73 -1.02
C THR A 549 15.47 -15.94 -1.62
N PRO A 550 16.15 -16.71 -2.49
CA PRO A 550 17.48 -16.49 -3.04
C PRO A 550 17.58 -15.33 -4.01
N SER A 551 18.83 -14.88 -4.29
CA SER A 551 19.08 -13.70 -5.12
C SER A 551 20.22 -13.90 -6.12
N GLY A 552 20.21 -13.11 -7.22
CA GLY A 552 21.27 -13.00 -8.20
C GLY A 552 21.55 -14.26 -9.01
N VAL A 553 22.61 -14.24 -9.81
CA VAL A 553 23.06 -15.41 -10.56
C VAL A 553 23.72 -16.47 -9.66
N SER A 554 24.01 -16.11 -8.41
CA SER A 554 24.48 -17.03 -7.36
C SER A 554 23.45 -18.11 -6.98
N LEU A 555 22.18 -17.96 -7.38
CA LEU A 555 21.17 -19.01 -7.31
C LEU A 555 21.43 -20.17 -8.30
N ASN A 556 22.25 -19.93 -9.27
CA ASN A 556 22.85 -20.78 -10.28
C ASN A 556 21.92 -21.82 -10.97
N PRO A 557 21.56 -23.00 -10.40
CA PRO A 557 20.90 -24.04 -11.20
C PRO A 557 19.48 -23.70 -11.65
N GLU A 558 18.76 -22.84 -10.93
CA GLU A 558 17.36 -22.51 -11.25
C GLU A 558 17.20 -21.66 -12.51
N GLY A 559 18.24 -20.96 -12.94
CA GLY A 559 18.27 -20.24 -14.21
C GLY A 559 17.64 -18.87 -14.19
N GLY A 560 17.64 -18.23 -15.35
CA GLY A 560 17.34 -16.80 -15.51
C GLY A 560 15.96 -16.33 -15.06
N ALA A 561 14.96 -17.21 -15.02
CA ALA A 561 13.62 -16.86 -14.55
C ALA A 561 13.57 -16.49 -13.04
N HIS A 562 14.54 -16.99 -12.26
CA HIS A 562 14.64 -16.75 -10.80
C HIS A 562 15.88 -15.95 -10.40
N GLN A 563 16.69 -15.54 -11.35
CA GLN A 563 17.91 -14.76 -11.14
C GLN A 563 17.61 -13.28 -11.34
N SER A 564 17.72 -12.50 -10.28
CA SER A 564 17.44 -11.07 -10.28
C SER A 564 18.62 -10.25 -10.78
N VAL A 565 18.34 -9.19 -11.53
CA VAL A 565 19.34 -8.24 -12.05
C VAL A 565 19.11 -6.83 -11.52
N ILE A 566 17.85 -6.34 -11.56
CA ILE A 566 17.50 -4.94 -11.29
C ILE A 566 17.09 -4.63 -9.84
N THR A 567 16.83 -5.65 -9.03
CA THR A 567 16.32 -5.47 -7.66
C THR A 567 17.25 -4.70 -6.73
N PRO A 568 18.61 -4.77 -6.85
CA PRO A 568 19.49 -3.89 -6.10
C PRO A 568 19.26 -2.39 -6.38
N SER A 569 18.96 -2.02 -7.64
CA SER A 569 18.64 -0.63 -7.99
C SER A 569 17.32 -0.18 -7.37
N ILE A 570 16.29 -1.05 -7.33
CA ILE A 570 15.03 -0.78 -6.62
C ILE A 570 15.30 -0.47 -5.15
N GLY A 571 16.10 -1.31 -4.48
CA GLY A 571 16.50 -1.11 -3.09
C GLY A 571 17.28 0.19 -2.85
N LEU A 572 18.12 0.59 -3.82
CA LEU A 572 18.90 1.82 -3.76
C LEU A 572 18.05 3.08 -3.85
N GLU A 573 17.01 3.08 -4.70
CA GLU A 573 16.29 4.27 -5.16
C GLU A 573 15.03 4.58 -4.34
N LEU A 574 14.38 3.57 -3.75
CA LEU A 574 13.10 3.79 -3.06
C LEU A 574 13.28 4.60 -1.76
N PRO A 575 12.54 5.72 -1.61
CA PRO A 575 12.51 6.47 -0.36
C PRO A 575 12.03 5.63 0.82
N GLN A 576 12.52 5.90 2.03
CA GLN A 576 12.16 5.22 3.29
C GLN A 576 12.46 3.71 3.31
N LEU A 577 13.22 3.21 2.34
CA LEU A 577 13.68 1.83 2.28
C LEU A 577 15.22 1.79 2.40
N THR A 578 15.74 1.13 3.44
CA THR A 578 17.18 0.92 3.58
C THR A 578 17.57 -0.41 2.96
N TYR A 579 18.38 -0.36 1.92
CA TYR A 579 18.87 -1.55 1.22
C TYR A 579 20.14 -2.11 1.85
N TRP A 580 20.15 -3.43 2.10
CA TRP A 580 21.24 -4.18 2.69
C TRP A 580 21.58 -5.41 1.87
N GLU A 581 22.88 -5.68 1.70
CA GLU A 581 23.37 -6.90 1.05
C GLU A 581 24.67 -7.39 1.76
N PRO A 582 24.51 -8.00 2.94
CA PRO A 582 25.63 -8.51 3.72
C PRO A 582 26.31 -9.72 3.05
N ALA A 583 27.60 -9.90 3.29
CA ALA A 583 28.40 -11.04 2.80
C ALA A 583 28.51 -12.16 3.85
N PHE A 584 28.60 -11.83 5.12
CA PHE A 584 28.88 -12.74 6.20
C PHE A 584 27.69 -12.94 7.14
N ALA A 585 27.71 -14.06 7.85
CA ALA A 585 26.63 -14.41 8.77
C ALA A 585 26.48 -13.40 9.91
N ARG A 586 27.58 -12.91 10.46
CA ARG A 586 27.57 -11.91 11.54
C ARG A 586 27.06 -10.56 11.05
N GLU A 587 27.42 -10.14 9.84
CA GLU A 587 26.85 -8.95 9.22
C GLU A 587 25.33 -9.09 9.06
N THR A 588 24.87 -10.27 8.61
CA THR A 588 23.44 -10.57 8.43
C THR A 588 22.66 -10.45 9.74
N GLU A 589 23.21 -10.94 10.83
CA GLU A 589 22.61 -10.82 12.17
C GLU A 589 22.49 -9.34 12.59
N TRP A 590 23.58 -8.58 12.53
CA TRP A 590 23.57 -7.17 12.95
C TRP A 590 22.65 -6.32 12.08
N VAL A 591 22.63 -6.57 10.78
CA VAL A 591 21.71 -5.91 9.84
C VAL A 591 20.25 -6.23 10.15
N LEU A 592 19.92 -7.48 10.49
CA LEU A 592 18.57 -7.85 10.90
C LEU A 592 18.15 -7.11 12.18
N LEU A 593 19.01 -7.07 13.21
CA LEU A 593 18.70 -6.36 14.45
C LEU A 593 18.54 -4.85 14.23
N GLU A 594 19.35 -4.27 13.35
CA GLU A 594 19.23 -2.86 12.96
C GLU A 594 17.92 -2.60 12.18
N ALA A 595 17.53 -3.52 11.30
CA ALA A 595 16.27 -3.43 10.58
C ALA A 595 15.06 -3.46 11.55
N LEU A 596 15.12 -4.28 12.60
CA LEU A 596 14.08 -4.29 13.65
C LEU A 596 14.07 -2.99 14.46
N ARG A 597 15.26 -2.39 14.75
CA ARG A 597 15.33 -1.07 15.39
C ARG A 597 14.68 0.01 14.52
N ALA A 598 14.97 -0.02 13.22
CA ALA A 598 14.35 0.93 12.27
C ALA A 598 12.82 0.80 12.24
N VAL A 599 12.28 -0.43 12.38
CA VAL A 599 10.82 -0.62 12.51
C VAL A 599 10.28 -0.04 13.82
N ALA A 600 11.02 -0.16 14.93
CA ALA A 600 10.60 0.38 16.23
C ALA A 600 10.72 1.90 16.35
N ASP A 601 11.60 2.52 15.57
CA ASP A 601 11.83 3.97 15.63
C ASP A 601 10.73 4.72 14.87
N ARG A 602 9.99 5.56 15.61
CA ARG A 602 8.90 6.37 15.06
C ARG A 602 9.37 7.67 14.42
N SER A 603 10.52 8.19 14.82
CA SER A 603 11.00 9.50 14.41
C SER A 603 11.77 9.45 13.08
N ASP A 604 12.73 8.54 13.02
CA ASP A 604 13.68 8.42 11.91
C ASP A 604 13.74 6.99 11.34
N GLY A 605 12.82 6.12 11.78
CA GLY A 605 12.73 4.74 11.35
C GLY A 605 12.21 4.57 9.92
N GLY A 606 12.23 3.33 9.46
CA GLY A 606 11.78 3.00 8.12
C GLY A 606 11.78 1.50 7.86
N SER A 607 11.54 1.14 6.63
CA SER A 607 11.59 -0.24 6.16
C SER A 607 12.99 -0.63 5.72
N SER A 608 13.28 -1.92 5.76
CA SER A 608 14.55 -2.49 5.30
C SER A 608 14.34 -3.57 4.25
N TYR A 609 15.22 -3.58 3.25
CA TYR A 609 15.28 -4.61 2.22
C TYR A 609 16.62 -5.34 2.31
N LEU A 610 16.60 -6.58 2.79
CA LEU A 610 17.76 -7.47 2.91
C LEU A 610 17.79 -8.40 1.71
N ARG A 611 18.76 -8.25 0.85
CA ARG A 611 19.00 -9.14 -0.29
C ARG A 611 20.03 -10.19 0.11
N LEU A 612 19.59 -11.47 0.20
CA LEU A 612 20.38 -12.55 0.74
C LEU A 612 20.59 -13.66 -0.28
N SER A 613 21.72 -14.35 -0.18
CA SER A 613 22.12 -15.43 -1.09
C SER A 613 22.08 -16.80 -0.42
N THR A 614 21.86 -17.83 -1.23
CA THR A 614 22.02 -19.24 -0.85
C THR A 614 23.45 -19.75 -0.97
N ARG A 615 24.36 -18.99 -1.60
CA ARG A 615 25.78 -19.38 -1.74
C ARG A 615 26.49 -19.29 -0.40
N PRO A 616 27.13 -20.38 0.10
CA PRO A 616 27.92 -20.32 1.31
C PRO A 616 29.19 -19.47 1.14
N VAL A 617 29.52 -18.70 2.16
CA VAL A 617 30.77 -17.92 2.29
C VAL A 617 31.57 -18.42 3.51
N ASP A 618 32.87 -18.54 3.37
CA ASP A 618 33.76 -18.93 4.47
C ASP A 618 33.83 -17.80 5.52
N GLN A 619 33.36 -18.11 6.72
CA GLN A 619 33.26 -17.12 7.80
C GLN A 619 34.64 -16.77 8.39
N SER A 620 35.69 -17.58 8.15
CA SER A 620 37.06 -17.27 8.56
C SER A 620 37.64 -16.06 7.79
N LEU A 621 37.03 -15.65 6.68
CA LEU A 621 37.43 -14.45 5.94
C LEU A 621 37.08 -13.15 6.69
N LEU A 622 36.20 -13.21 7.67
CA LEU A 622 35.89 -12.09 8.58
C LEU A 622 36.15 -12.54 10.03
N PRO A 623 37.37 -12.48 10.51
CA PRO A 623 37.64 -12.79 11.91
C PRO A 623 36.99 -11.72 12.80
N VAL A 624 36.01 -12.13 13.59
CA VAL A 624 35.32 -11.25 14.54
C VAL A 624 36.03 -11.38 15.89
N ALA A 625 36.74 -10.33 16.27
CA ALA A 625 37.36 -10.22 17.59
C ALA A 625 36.29 -10.13 18.71
N ARG A 626 36.73 -10.13 19.96
CA ARG A 626 35.86 -10.00 21.12
C ARG A 626 35.87 -8.56 21.65
N ASP A 627 34.82 -8.20 22.35
CA ASP A 627 34.66 -6.94 23.09
C ASP A 627 34.69 -5.66 22.22
N ASP A 628 35.52 -4.67 22.51
CA ASP A 628 35.54 -3.36 21.87
C ASP A 628 35.78 -3.40 20.35
N GLU A 629 36.59 -4.33 19.88
CA GLU A 629 36.87 -4.51 18.44
C GLU A 629 35.60 -5.03 17.71
N ARG A 630 34.85 -5.90 18.38
CA ARG A 630 33.58 -6.40 17.86
C ARG A 630 32.55 -5.29 17.71
N GLU A 631 32.44 -4.41 18.71
CA GLU A 631 31.53 -3.26 18.67
C GLU A 631 31.96 -2.28 17.57
N ALA A 632 33.25 -1.97 17.42
CA ALA A 632 33.74 -1.12 16.34
C ALA A 632 33.45 -1.72 14.95
N LEU A 633 33.58 -3.02 14.78
CA LEU A 633 33.26 -3.73 13.55
C LEU A 633 31.74 -3.65 13.29
N ARG A 634 30.90 -3.85 14.31
CA ARG A 634 29.45 -3.74 14.20
C ARG A 634 29.03 -2.35 13.72
N VAL A 635 29.59 -1.30 14.32
CA VAL A 635 29.31 0.09 13.91
C VAL A 635 29.75 0.31 12.46
N ALA A 636 30.91 -0.20 12.05
CA ALA A 636 31.38 -0.09 10.68
C ALA A 636 30.47 -0.85 9.68
N VAL A 637 30.07 -2.08 9.99
CA VAL A 637 29.09 -2.85 9.20
C VAL A 637 27.80 -2.07 9.01
N LEU A 638 27.27 -1.51 10.09
CA LEU A 638 26.01 -0.76 10.09
C LEU A 638 26.11 0.62 9.44
N SER A 639 27.32 1.18 9.31
CA SER A 639 27.53 2.42 8.53
C SER A 639 27.38 2.22 7.02
N GLY A 640 27.43 0.97 6.54
CA GLY A 640 27.21 0.59 5.14
C GLY A 640 28.45 0.03 4.43
N ALA A 641 29.64 0.17 5.00
CA ALA A 641 30.87 -0.42 4.44
C ALA A 641 31.97 -0.56 5.50
N HIS A 642 32.78 -1.62 5.37
CA HIS A 642 33.96 -1.82 6.21
C HIS A 642 35.06 -2.60 5.46
N ARG A 643 36.31 -2.46 5.91
CA ARG A 643 37.47 -3.18 5.31
C ARG A 643 37.51 -4.62 5.82
N VAL A 644 37.68 -5.57 4.88
CA VAL A 644 37.77 -7.02 5.16
C VAL A 644 39.12 -7.62 4.79
N PHE A 645 39.93 -6.90 3.98
CA PHE A 645 41.26 -7.35 3.57
C PHE A 645 42.16 -6.16 3.27
N GLY A 646 43.47 -6.29 3.50
CA GLY A 646 44.47 -5.27 3.19
C GLY A 646 44.51 -4.12 4.20
N GLU A 647 45.28 -3.07 3.86
CA GLU A 647 45.54 -1.90 4.70
C GLU A 647 45.24 -0.60 3.97
N GLN A 648 45.14 0.51 4.71
CA GLN A 648 45.01 1.86 4.12
C GLN A 648 46.24 2.19 3.22
N GLY A 649 45.98 2.94 2.13
CA GLY A 649 47.06 3.36 1.21
C GLY A 649 47.40 2.34 0.14
N SER A 650 46.54 1.33 -0.07
CA SER A 650 46.68 0.37 -1.17
C SER A 650 46.67 1.03 -2.56
N ALA A 651 47.27 0.36 -3.57
CA ALA A 651 47.33 0.85 -4.94
C ALA A 651 45.94 0.80 -5.65
N VAL A 652 45.10 -0.15 -5.25
CA VAL A 652 43.72 -0.31 -5.76
C VAL A 652 42.79 -0.75 -4.63
N THR A 653 41.57 -0.23 -4.62
CA THR A 653 40.47 -0.63 -3.73
C THR A 653 39.46 -1.47 -4.48
N ILE A 654 39.04 -2.62 -3.94
CA ILE A 654 37.94 -3.43 -4.46
C ILE A 654 36.77 -3.28 -3.50
N ALA A 655 35.69 -2.66 -3.95
CA ALA A 655 34.44 -2.50 -3.20
C ALA A 655 33.42 -3.56 -3.67
N ALA A 656 33.19 -4.57 -2.85
CA ALA A 656 32.35 -5.72 -3.19
C ALA A 656 31.07 -5.77 -2.33
N CYS A 657 29.96 -6.22 -2.93
CA CYS A 657 28.67 -6.34 -2.25
C CYS A 657 28.25 -7.81 -2.14
N GLY A 658 27.71 -8.19 -0.98
CA GLY A 658 27.18 -9.52 -0.75
C GLY A 658 28.17 -10.64 -1.03
N VAL A 659 27.73 -11.70 -1.68
CA VAL A 659 28.57 -12.89 -1.95
C VAL A 659 29.81 -12.59 -2.78
N MET A 660 29.86 -11.46 -3.49
CA MET A 660 31.02 -11.08 -4.32
C MET A 660 32.25 -10.69 -3.47
N VAL A 661 32.08 -10.45 -2.18
CA VAL A 661 33.21 -10.21 -1.25
C VAL A 661 34.19 -11.38 -1.24
N ALA A 662 33.71 -12.61 -1.35
CA ALA A 662 34.60 -13.79 -1.42
C ALA A 662 35.43 -13.81 -2.71
N GLU A 663 34.88 -13.47 -3.86
CA GLU A 663 35.61 -13.34 -5.13
C GLU A 663 36.60 -12.17 -5.08
N ALA A 664 36.19 -11.04 -4.48
CA ALA A 664 37.08 -9.88 -4.27
C ALA A 664 38.28 -10.18 -3.41
N ILE A 665 38.14 -10.92 -2.31
CA ILE A 665 39.27 -11.37 -1.47
C ILE A 665 40.17 -12.32 -2.25
N THR A 666 39.59 -13.21 -3.07
CA THR A 666 40.38 -14.12 -3.91
C THR A 666 41.19 -13.33 -4.93
N ALA A 667 40.58 -12.34 -5.62
CA ALA A 667 41.28 -11.45 -6.55
C ALA A 667 42.40 -10.63 -5.85
N ALA A 668 42.11 -10.12 -4.65
CA ALA A 668 43.10 -9.36 -3.88
C ALA A 668 44.33 -10.19 -3.49
N ARG A 669 44.13 -11.45 -3.14
CA ARG A 669 45.25 -12.38 -2.86
C ARG A 669 46.11 -12.62 -4.11
N GLN A 670 45.48 -12.82 -5.28
CA GLN A 670 46.21 -12.97 -6.56
C GLN A 670 47.02 -11.71 -6.91
N LEU A 671 46.41 -10.52 -6.77
CA LEU A 671 47.14 -9.26 -6.99
C LEU A 671 48.28 -9.05 -6.02
N SER A 672 48.12 -9.49 -4.75
CA SER A 672 49.18 -9.40 -3.73
C SER A 672 50.36 -10.36 -4.02
N GLU A 673 50.13 -11.51 -4.66
CA GLU A 673 51.17 -12.41 -5.16
C GLU A 673 52.03 -11.77 -6.26
N ASP A 674 51.43 -10.78 -6.99
CA ASP A 674 52.12 -9.98 -8.00
C ASP A 674 52.60 -8.61 -7.46
N ASP A 675 52.83 -8.50 -6.14
CA ASP A 675 53.30 -7.30 -5.43
C ASP A 675 52.37 -6.05 -5.58
N VAL A 676 51.10 -6.22 -5.93
CA VAL A 676 50.13 -5.12 -5.97
C VAL A 676 49.45 -5.01 -4.60
N ALA A 677 49.61 -3.88 -3.93
CA ALA A 677 48.90 -3.59 -2.68
C ALA A 677 47.40 -3.35 -2.94
N VAL A 678 46.53 -4.17 -2.34
CA VAL A 678 45.08 -4.15 -2.53
C VAL A 678 44.37 -4.12 -1.19
N ASP A 679 43.31 -3.33 -1.10
CA ASP A 679 42.33 -3.46 -0.03
C ASP A 679 40.95 -3.87 -0.56
N VAL A 680 40.19 -4.64 0.25
CA VAL A 680 38.83 -5.04 -0.07
C VAL A 680 37.87 -4.45 0.96
N ILE A 681 36.89 -3.76 0.47
CA ILE A 681 35.78 -3.16 1.25
C ILE A 681 34.52 -3.98 1.02
N SER A 682 33.99 -4.57 2.10
CA SER A 682 32.61 -5.13 2.10
C SER A 682 31.62 -3.99 2.16
N VAL A 683 30.81 -3.82 1.11
CA VAL A 683 29.71 -2.85 1.04
C VAL A 683 28.45 -3.57 1.51
N THR A 684 28.12 -3.41 2.78
CA THR A 684 26.97 -4.05 3.43
C THR A 684 25.64 -3.34 3.13
N SER A 685 25.70 -2.03 2.82
CA SER A 685 24.52 -1.23 2.46
C SER A 685 24.82 -0.20 1.37
N PRO A 686 24.69 -0.57 0.10
CA PRO A 686 24.74 0.42 -0.98
C PRO A 686 23.76 1.58 -0.78
N GLY A 687 22.58 1.29 -0.21
CA GLY A 687 21.55 2.29 0.02
C GLY A 687 21.96 3.35 1.07
N ARG A 688 22.58 2.98 2.18
CA ARG A 688 23.09 3.94 3.19
C ARG A 688 24.21 4.80 2.62
N LEU A 689 25.15 4.17 1.91
CA LEU A 689 26.25 4.91 1.28
C LEU A 689 25.73 5.94 0.26
N TYR A 690 24.80 5.53 -0.60
CA TYR A 690 24.24 6.42 -1.62
C TYR A 690 23.47 7.58 -1.01
N ARG A 691 22.66 7.32 0.02
CA ARG A 691 21.92 8.34 0.74
C ARG A 691 22.86 9.34 1.42
N GLY A 692 23.89 8.87 2.11
CA GLY A 692 24.90 9.75 2.72
C GLY A 692 25.63 10.62 1.67
N TYR A 693 25.89 10.07 0.48
CA TYR A 693 26.42 10.84 -0.64
C TYR A 693 25.44 11.92 -1.13
N GLN A 694 24.16 11.60 -1.29
CA GLN A 694 23.15 12.58 -1.69
C GLN A 694 22.96 13.69 -0.67
N GLU A 695 22.96 13.35 0.62
CA GLU A 695 22.88 14.32 1.74
C GLU A 695 24.09 15.27 1.73
N ALA A 696 25.29 14.75 1.56
CA ALA A 696 26.51 15.56 1.44
C ALA A 696 26.48 16.45 0.22
N GLN A 697 25.98 15.97 -0.92
CA GLN A 697 25.77 16.80 -2.11
C GLN A 697 24.79 17.95 -1.84
N GLY A 698 23.65 17.66 -1.22
CA GLY A 698 22.64 18.65 -0.88
C GLY A 698 23.22 19.75 0.05
N ALA A 699 23.90 19.34 1.12
CA ALA A 699 24.59 20.25 2.03
C ALA A 699 25.69 21.08 1.34
N GLY A 700 26.43 20.46 0.42
CA GLY A 700 27.45 21.12 -0.37
C GLY A 700 26.87 22.21 -1.31
N LEU A 701 25.75 21.95 -1.97
CA LEU A 701 25.05 22.94 -2.80
C LEU A 701 24.55 24.13 -1.98
N GLU A 702 24.00 23.88 -0.79
CA GLU A 702 23.58 24.95 0.12
C GLU A 702 24.75 25.81 0.60
N GLU A 703 25.91 25.17 0.91
CA GLU A 703 27.11 25.89 1.32
C GLU A 703 27.66 26.78 0.20
N VAL A 704 27.71 26.25 -1.04
CA VAL A 704 28.10 27.03 -2.22
C VAL A 704 27.14 28.20 -2.44
N ALA A 705 25.83 28.00 -2.27
CA ALA A 705 24.84 29.07 -2.40
C ALA A 705 25.04 30.19 -1.36
N ARG A 706 25.64 29.87 -0.19
CA ARG A 706 26.03 30.85 0.84
C ARG A 706 27.42 31.46 0.61
N GLY A 707 28.13 31.08 -0.46
CA GLY A 707 29.46 31.58 -0.82
C GLY A 707 30.61 30.81 -0.20
N GLY A 708 30.37 29.63 0.38
CA GLY A 708 31.37 28.71 0.90
C GLY A 708 31.85 27.70 -0.14
N LEU A 709 32.56 26.68 0.30
CA LEU A 709 33.08 25.59 -0.53
C LEU A 709 32.42 24.25 -0.12
N ALA A 710 31.85 23.52 -1.07
CA ALA A 710 31.37 22.19 -0.84
C ALA A 710 32.53 21.28 -0.39
N GLN A 711 32.31 20.49 0.66
CA GLN A 711 33.26 19.43 1.06
C GLN A 711 32.96 18.15 0.27
N PRO A 712 34.01 17.44 -0.19
CA PRO A 712 33.83 16.12 -0.80
C PRO A 712 33.15 15.16 0.18
N TRP A 713 32.29 14.29 -0.33
CA TRP A 713 31.76 13.19 0.48
C TRP A 713 32.89 12.21 0.82
N SER A 714 32.93 11.74 2.06
CA SER A 714 33.85 10.71 2.52
C SER A 714 33.10 9.68 3.39
N HIS A 715 33.66 8.49 3.49
CA HIS A 715 33.18 7.44 4.37
C HIS A 715 34.39 6.74 5.00
N PRO A 716 34.39 6.41 6.32
CA PRO A 716 35.55 5.87 7.03
C PRO A 716 36.20 4.66 6.37
N ALA A 717 35.42 3.78 5.73
CA ALA A 717 35.96 2.62 5.02
C ALA A 717 36.86 2.99 3.81
N PHE A 718 36.72 4.17 3.24
CA PHE A 718 37.45 4.65 2.05
C PHE A 718 38.45 5.77 2.37
N GLU A 719 38.56 6.21 3.62
CA GLU A 719 39.49 7.27 4.01
C GLU A 719 40.94 6.80 3.92
N GLY A 720 41.86 7.77 3.71
CA GLY A 720 43.31 7.55 3.68
C GLY A 720 43.86 6.87 2.43
N SER A 721 43.09 6.79 1.35
CA SER A 721 43.52 6.32 0.03
C SER A 721 42.90 7.16 -1.08
N ASP A 722 43.70 7.41 -2.13
CA ASP A 722 43.20 8.02 -3.39
C ASP A 722 43.23 7.00 -4.55
N SER A 723 43.36 5.71 -4.21
CA SER A 723 43.45 4.62 -5.17
C SER A 723 42.18 4.50 -6.04
N PRO A 724 42.30 4.02 -7.29
CA PRO A 724 41.15 3.70 -8.12
C PRO A 724 40.32 2.58 -7.45
N VAL A 725 39.02 2.55 -7.78
CA VAL A 725 38.02 1.66 -7.16
C VAL A 725 37.44 0.72 -8.20
N VAL A 726 37.61 -0.59 -8.01
CA VAL A 726 36.80 -1.59 -8.73
C VAL A 726 35.58 -1.92 -7.89
N THR A 727 34.39 -1.83 -8.46
CA THR A 727 33.15 -2.25 -7.76
C THR A 727 32.62 -3.55 -8.34
N VAL A 728 32.11 -4.45 -7.51
CA VAL A 728 31.52 -5.72 -7.97
C VAL A 728 30.29 -6.11 -7.16
N ILE A 729 29.25 -6.54 -7.87
CA ILE A 729 27.97 -6.97 -7.30
C ILE A 729 27.35 -8.11 -8.15
N ASP A 730 26.69 -9.06 -7.48
CA ASP A 730 25.82 -10.05 -8.14
C ASP A 730 24.44 -9.44 -8.44
N GLY A 731 24.45 -8.45 -9.32
CA GLY A 731 23.32 -7.65 -9.77
C GLY A 731 23.80 -6.63 -10.79
N HIS A 732 22.95 -5.71 -11.21
CA HIS A 732 23.32 -4.73 -12.21
C HIS A 732 24.44 -3.80 -11.66
N PRO A 733 25.54 -3.55 -12.40
CA PRO A 733 26.66 -2.74 -11.93
C PRO A 733 26.30 -1.30 -11.60
N HIS A 734 25.19 -0.77 -12.14
CA HIS A 734 24.64 0.55 -11.84
C HIS A 734 24.55 0.82 -10.33
N THR A 735 24.24 -0.20 -9.53
CA THR A 735 24.06 -0.09 -8.07
C THR A 735 25.29 0.49 -7.36
N LEU A 736 26.49 0.22 -7.85
CA LEU A 736 27.77 0.71 -7.27
C LEU A 736 28.57 1.59 -8.22
N ALA A 737 28.17 1.78 -9.48
CA ALA A 737 28.91 2.53 -10.49
C ALA A 737 29.11 4.03 -10.14
N TRP A 738 28.29 4.57 -9.27
CA TRP A 738 28.39 5.95 -8.77
C TRP A 738 29.52 6.14 -7.74
N LEU A 739 29.93 5.08 -7.03
CA LEU A 739 30.81 5.13 -5.87
C LEU A 739 32.22 5.69 -6.20
N PRO A 740 32.91 5.25 -7.26
CA PRO A 740 34.19 5.85 -7.62
C PRO A 740 34.09 7.36 -7.89
N GLY A 741 33.05 7.80 -8.60
CA GLY A 741 32.81 9.22 -8.91
C GLY A 741 32.50 10.04 -7.64
N ALA A 742 31.73 9.49 -6.70
CA ALA A 742 31.45 10.15 -5.42
C ALA A 742 32.72 10.34 -4.57
N LEU A 743 33.68 9.41 -4.64
CA LEU A 743 34.98 9.47 -3.97
C LEU A 743 36.01 10.33 -4.77
N GLY A 744 35.65 10.86 -5.94
CA GLY A 744 36.58 11.59 -6.81
C GLY A 744 37.68 10.72 -7.43
N ARG A 745 37.45 9.42 -7.60
CA ARG A 745 38.42 8.42 -8.02
C ARG A 745 38.04 7.80 -9.36
N ARG A 746 39.05 7.23 -10.06
CA ARG A 746 38.79 6.40 -11.25
C ARG A 746 38.18 5.07 -10.80
N GLY A 747 37.39 4.43 -11.68
CA GLY A 747 36.83 3.14 -11.33
C GLY A 747 36.40 2.26 -12.50
N ALA A 748 36.15 0.99 -12.18
CA ALA A 748 35.62 -0.02 -13.09
C ALA A 748 34.47 -0.78 -12.39
N PRO A 749 33.21 -0.59 -12.82
CA PRO A 749 32.08 -1.30 -12.24
C PRO A 749 31.86 -2.65 -12.92
N LEU A 750 31.81 -3.73 -12.14
CA LEU A 750 31.50 -5.09 -12.54
C LEU A 750 30.14 -5.52 -12.00
N GLY A 751 29.39 -6.30 -12.77
CA GLY A 751 28.09 -6.81 -12.38
C GLY A 751 27.37 -7.54 -13.52
N VAL A 752 26.17 -7.98 -13.27
CA VAL A 752 25.33 -8.76 -14.22
C VAL A 752 24.59 -7.79 -15.14
N THR A 753 24.90 -7.83 -16.43
CA THR A 753 24.31 -6.93 -17.44
C THR A 753 23.31 -7.61 -18.38
N GLY A 754 23.09 -8.91 -18.23
CA GLY A 754 22.16 -9.70 -19.07
C GLY A 754 21.25 -10.58 -18.24
N PHE A 755 20.29 -11.22 -18.90
CA PHE A 755 19.47 -12.23 -18.24
C PHE A 755 20.34 -13.43 -17.85
N GLY A 756 20.10 -13.95 -16.64
CA GLY A 756 20.77 -15.15 -16.15
C GLY A 756 20.43 -16.41 -16.91
N ARG A 757 21.07 -17.50 -16.58
CA ARG A 757 20.84 -18.85 -17.12
C ARG A 757 21.20 -19.94 -16.12
N SER A 758 20.81 -21.17 -16.37
CA SER A 758 21.26 -22.33 -15.59
C SER A 758 22.74 -22.63 -15.86
N GLY A 759 23.49 -22.95 -14.82
CA GLY A 759 24.90 -23.31 -14.89
C GLY A 759 25.48 -23.49 -13.49
N THR A 760 26.78 -23.72 -13.40
CA THR A 760 27.52 -23.64 -12.13
C THR A 760 27.83 -22.18 -11.79
N SER A 761 28.08 -21.85 -10.51
CA SER A 761 28.50 -20.52 -10.12
C SER A 761 29.75 -20.04 -10.89
N ALA A 762 30.73 -20.91 -11.09
CA ALA A 762 31.95 -20.59 -11.81
C ALA A 762 31.70 -20.24 -13.29
N GLU A 763 30.78 -20.98 -13.94
CA GLU A 763 30.40 -20.70 -15.35
C GLU A 763 29.67 -19.36 -15.46
N LEU A 764 28.70 -19.11 -14.55
CA LEU A 764 27.90 -17.88 -14.56
C LEU A 764 28.77 -16.66 -14.21
N TYR A 765 29.64 -16.75 -13.23
CA TYR A 765 30.51 -15.65 -12.85
C TYR A 765 31.48 -15.28 -13.96
N ARG A 766 32.01 -16.28 -14.68
CA ARG A 766 32.85 -16.05 -15.86
C ARG A 766 32.05 -15.44 -17.00
N GLU A 767 30.84 -15.94 -17.27
CA GLU A 767 29.95 -15.41 -18.33
C GLU A 767 29.66 -13.92 -18.11
N PHE A 768 29.41 -13.51 -16.86
CA PHE A 768 29.10 -12.12 -16.52
C PHE A 768 30.33 -11.28 -16.10
N SER A 769 31.54 -11.86 -16.20
CA SER A 769 32.79 -11.17 -15.82
C SER A 769 32.78 -10.60 -14.40
N ILE A 770 32.34 -11.41 -13.43
CA ILE A 770 32.31 -11.06 -12.00
C ILE A 770 33.09 -12.05 -11.13
N ASP A 771 33.83 -12.99 -11.73
CA ASP A 771 34.76 -13.89 -11.03
C ASP A 771 36.05 -13.16 -10.61
N ALA A 772 36.87 -13.82 -9.80
CA ALA A 772 38.12 -13.26 -9.30
C ALA A 772 39.06 -12.84 -10.44
N GLU A 773 39.12 -13.58 -11.54
CA GLU A 773 39.99 -13.26 -12.71
C GLU A 773 39.55 -11.98 -13.41
N ALA A 774 38.24 -11.78 -13.57
CA ALA A 774 37.68 -10.54 -14.12
C ALA A 774 37.97 -9.34 -13.20
N ILE A 775 37.86 -9.52 -11.88
CA ILE A 775 38.15 -8.48 -10.90
C ILE A 775 39.66 -8.09 -10.97
N VAL A 776 40.56 -9.06 -11.07
CA VAL A 776 42.03 -8.80 -11.28
C VAL A 776 42.24 -8.00 -12.57
N THR A 777 41.63 -8.42 -13.67
CA THR A 777 41.71 -7.73 -14.97
C THR A 777 41.23 -6.29 -14.87
N ALA A 778 40.10 -6.06 -14.20
CA ALA A 778 39.59 -4.72 -13.96
C ALA A 778 40.51 -3.87 -13.09
N ALA A 779 41.09 -4.45 -12.03
CA ALA A 779 42.04 -3.75 -11.17
C ALA A 779 43.32 -3.31 -11.94
N VAL A 780 43.91 -4.19 -12.72
CA VAL A 780 45.05 -3.84 -13.58
C VAL A 780 44.65 -2.74 -14.58
N SER A 781 43.50 -2.85 -15.22
CA SER A 781 43.06 -1.85 -16.20
C SER A 781 42.86 -0.44 -15.62
N VAL A 782 42.50 -0.29 -14.35
CA VAL A 782 42.39 1.03 -13.71
C VAL A 782 43.69 1.57 -13.17
N LEU A 783 44.68 0.71 -12.93
CA LEU A 783 46.05 1.09 -12.57
C LEU A 783 46.81 1.63 -13.78
N ASP A 784 46.66 1.03 -14.95
CA ASP A 784 47.34 1.39 -16.20
C ASP A 784 46.85 2.70 -16.84
N ARG A 785 45.74 3.25 -16.41
CA ARG A 785 45.13 4.52 -16.88
C ARG A 785 45.52 5.70 -15.99
#